data_12b1dc039c9b45f04f9fd5e0addb75d2
#
_entry.id   12b1dc039c9b45f04f9fd5e0addb75d2
#
_cell.length_a   1.000
_cell.length_b   1.000
_cell.length_c   1.000
_cell.angle_alpha   90.00
_cell.angle_beta   90.00
_cell.angle_gamma   90.00
#
_symmetry.space_group_name_H-M   'P 1'
#
loop_
_entity.id
_entity.type
_entity.pdbx_description
1 polymer ?
#
loop_
_entity_poly.entity_id
_entity_poly.type
_entity_poly.pdbx_seq_one_letter_code
_entity_poly.pdbx_strand_id
1 'polypeptide(L)'
;MAKDFSTMENSNRSGNRSIHDVSDPARRQVLLGGLAGAVTSLLAPLAASWAGPAMAQTGASPLLGFASISVSTADTVAVPPGYRVQVLAPWGEAVGLSGENPAFRFDAGNSAAEQETQMGMHHDGIHFFRHPLTPNDPASGLLVMNHEYADDGLLHTDGMATWNAAKVRKAQAAHGVSVIEVEKKGERWELVRPSPWARRITANTPMNVSGPAAGHALMRTAADPTGQRVLGTLNNCGSGITPWGTYLTCEENFVFYFKGPERPDAHQTRWGMRPGDRVGNRWHEHDERFDATKHPQEFNRFGWVVEIDPSDASAMPVKRTALGRAAHEGATVATTRDGRAVVYMGEDARFEYIYKFVSRDRIQPGGARANRELLDHGTLYAARFDADGTGRWLPLVHGQGFLIAAGGFADQGEVMVKARQASDALGATMMDRPEWIDIDRDGWVYCTLTNNSSRGPGNFNTDTANPRANNTMGHIIRWKDRADFDGARFDWNHFVLAGDPANERADARGNVKGDAFACPDGLWTDARGVLWIQTDMSTSAMGRGDLKNLGHNAMLAADPKTGDIRRFLTGPAGCEITGATASPDGRTMFINIQHPGESPSERSDPAQPRRISNWPDQRPDGRPRSATVVITKVDGGLIGT
;
A
#
# COMPACT_ATOMS: atom_id res chain seq x y z
N MET A 1 11.41 -11.16 -0.55
CA MET A 1 12.01 -11.43 0.79
C MET A 1 10.87 -11.66 1.74
N ALA A 2 10.93 -12.71 2.57
CA ALA A 2 9.89 -12.90 3.56
C ALA A 2 9.74 -11.64 4.41
N LYS A 3 8.53 -11.12 4.51
CA LYS A 3 8.21 -10.00 5.39
C LYS A 3 8.31 -10.50 6.83
N ASP A 4 9.30 -10.04 7.58
CA ASP A 4 9.41 -10.31 8.99
C ASP A 4 9.75 -9.02 9.76
N PHE A 5 9.35 -8.94 11.03
CA PHE A 5 9.50 -7.74 11.82
C PHE A 5 10.96 -7.31 12.01
N SER A 6 11.92 -8.23 11.87
CA SER A 6 13.35 -7.93 12.01
C SER A 6 13.93 -7.27 10.76
N THR A 7 13.34 -7.51 9.60
CA THR A 7 13.84 -7.02 8.30
C THR A 7 13.15 -5.74 7.82
N MET A 8 12.06 -5.32 8.48
CA MET A 8 11.34 -4.10 8.15
C MET A 8 12.24 -2.86 8.19
N GLU A 9 12.01 -1.94 7.28
CA GLU A 9 12.76 -0.69 7.17
C GLU A 9 12.63 0.13 8.47
N ASN A 10 13.74 0.64 8.97
CA ASN A 10 13.85 1.38 10.23
C ASN A 10 15.02 2.37 10.15
N SER A 11 15.03 3.20 9.11
CA SER A 11 16.10 4.16 8.84
C SER A 11 15.88 5.53 9.48
N ASN A 12 14.65 5.86 9.89
CA ASN A 12 14.39 7.14 10.53
C ASN A 12 15.15 7.24 11.86
N ARG A 13 16.13 8.14 11.90
CA ARG A 13 16.94 8.52 13.06
C ARG A 13 16.90 10.02 13.27
N SER A 14 15.93 10.72 12.66
CA SER A 14 15.77 12.15 12.83
C SER A 14 15.56 12.46 14.31
N GLY A 15 16.12 13.59 14.76
CA GLY A 15 15.85 14.12 16.10
C GLY A 15 14.46 14.74 16.21
N ASN A 16 13.55 14.37 15.35
CA ASN A 16 12.19 14.88 15.28
C ASN A 16 11.48 14.64 16.60
N ARG A 17 11.14 15.71 17.30
CA ARG A 17 10.57 15.63 18.64
C ARG A 17 9.08 15.39 18.55
N SER A 18 8.56 14.59 19.49
CA SER A 18 7.13 14.49 19.69
C SER A 18 6.57 15.89 19.99
N ILE A 19 5.32 16.13 19.66
CA ILE A 19 4.66 17.41 19.93
C ILE A 19 4.74 17.81 21.42
N HIS A 20 4.84 16.83 22.30
CA HIS A 20 5.00 17.06 23.74
C HIS A 20 6.35 17.72 24.09
N ASP A 21 7.38 17.55 23.24
CA ASP A 21 8.70 18.12 23.44
C ASP A 21 8.85 19.50 22.80
N VAL A 22 7.98 19.87 21.86
CA VAL A 22 8.05 21.13 21.08
C VAL A 22 7.06 22.19 21.59
N SER A 23 6.08 21.80 22.41
CA SER A 23 5.17 22.78 23.03
C SER A 23 5.92 23.56 24.11
N ASP A 24 6.08 24.86 23.86
CA ASP A 24 6.70 25.82 24.81
C ASP A 24 6.09 25.66 26.21
N PRO A 25 6.89 25.32 27.25
CA PRO A 25 6.42 25.19 28.62
C PRO A 25 5.73 26.46 29.15
N ALA A 26 6.13 27.64 28.67
CA ALA A 26 5.53 28.93 29.06
C ALA A 26 4.10 29.09 28.50
N ARG A 27 3.82 28.61 27.28
CA ARG A 27 2.45 28.58 26.72
C ARG A 27 1.55 27.54 27.42
N ARG A 28 2.10 26.44 27.92
CA ARG A 28 1.36 25.47 28.74
C ARG A 28 0.90 26.07 30.07
N GLN A 29 1.73 26.86 30.73
CA GLN A 29 1.37 27.51 32.00
C GLN A 29 0.28 28.56 31.80
N VAL A 30 0.27 29.29 30.69
CA VAL A 30 -0.77 30.29 30.39
C VAL A 30 -2.12 29.60 30.08
N LEU A 31 -2.12 28.43 29.40
CA LEU A 31 -3.35 27.68 29.13
C LEU A 31 -3.89 26.99 30.39
N LEU A 32 -3.03 26.45 31.24
CA LEU A 32 -3.43 25.86 32.53
C LEU A 32 -3.91 26.93 33.54
N GLY A 33 -3.29 28.10 33.55
CA GLY A 33 -3.73 29.24 34.38
C GLY A 33 -5.07 29.82 33.91
N GLY A 34 -5.35 29.84 32.61
CA GLY A 34 -6.63 30.29 32.05
C GLY A 34 -7.80 29.33 32.31
N LEU A 35 -7.53 28.03 32.33
CA LEU A 35 -8.55 27.00 32.62
C LEU A 35 -8.86 26.86 34.12
N ALA A 36 -7.89 27.09 35.02
CA ALA A 36 -8.11 27.04 36.46
C ALA A 36 -9.04 28.17 36.98
N GLY A 37 -9.10 29.31 36.27
CA GLY A 37 -10.01 30.40 36.60
C GLY A 37 -11.48 30.21 36.17
N ALA A 38 -11.75 29.30 35.25
CA ALA A 38 -13.09 29.08 34.71
C ALA A 38 -13.85 27.90 35.32
N VAL A 39 -13.19 27.00 36.08
CA VAL A 39 -13.79 25.74 36.58
C VAL A 39 -14.35 25.88 38.02
N THR A 40 -14.09 26.97 38.71
CA THR A 40 -14.54 27.18 40.11
C THR A 40 -15.99 27.66 40.27
N SER A 41 -16.76 27.85 39.18
CA SER A 41 -18.14 28.37 39.28
C SER A 41 -19.26 27.42 38.84
N LEU A 42 -18.97 26.14 38.55
CA LEU A 42 -19.98 25.19 37.98
C LEU A 42 -19.88 23.77 38.55
N LEU A 43 -19.80 23.60 39.86
CA LEU A 43 -20.03 22.30 40.49
C LEU A 43 -21.10 22.40 41.58
N ALA A 44 -22.36 22.21 41.17
CA ALA A 44 -23.44 21.77 42.05
C ALA A 44 -23.72 20.28 41.80
N PRO A 45 -23.97 19.47 42.81
CA PRO A 45 -24.01 18.03 42.64
C PRO A 45 -25.37 17.57 42.10
N LEU A 46 -25.35 16.91 40.96
CA LEU A 46 -26.48 16.07 40.50
C LEU A 46 -26.16 14.61 40.81
N ALA A 47 -26.79 14.12 41.89
CA ALA A 47 -26.90 12.70 42.14
C ALA A 47 -27.89 12.11 41.13
N ALA A 48 -27.41 11.29 40.20
CA ALA A 48 -28.25 10.48 39.31
C ALA A 48 -28.03 9.01 39.57
N SER A 49 -29.12 8.34 39.84
CA SER A 49 -29.32 6.94 40.07
C SER A 49 -28.68 6.03 38.99
N TRP A 50 -27.91 5.06 39.43
CA TRP A 50 -27.43 3.96 38.61
C TRP A 50 -28.58 2.98 38.33
N ALA A 51 -29.14 3.01 37.15
CA ALA A 51 -29.88 1.90 36.57
C ALA A 51 -28.85 0.90 35.99
N GLY A 52 -29.01 -0.37 36.31
CA GLY A 52 -28.13 -1.46 35.87
C GLY A 52 -28.06 -1.60 34.34
N PRO A 53 -27.09 -2.37 33.84
CA PRO A 53 -26.86 -2.46 32.41
C PRO A 53 -28.02 -3.19 31.72
N ALA A 54 -28.85 -2.44 31.01
CA ALA A 54 -29.65 -3.02 29.95
C ALA A 54 -28.66 -3.57 28.91
N MET A 55 -28.66 -4.88 28.71
CA MET A 55 -28.00 -5.48 27.54
C MET A 55 -28.64 -4.84 26.32
N ALA A 56 -27.91 -3.90 25.72
CA ALA A 56 -28.23 -3.39 24.40
C ALA A 56 -28.16 -4.60 23.46
N GLN A 57 -29.29 -5.04 22.94
CA GLN A 57 -29.31 -5.83 21.72
C GLN A 57 -28.54 -5.00 20.68
N THR A 58 -27.32 -5.45 20.35
CA THR A 58 -26.56 -4.92 19.23
C THR A 58 -27.34 -5.27 17.97
N GLY A 59 -28.14 -4.33 17.47
CA GLY A 59 -28.77 -4.45 16.17
C GLY A 59 -27.66 -4.72 15.15
N ALA A 60 -27.80 -5.82 14.41
CA ALA A 60 -26.84 -6.16 13.36
C ALA A 60 -26.73 -4.97 12.39
N SER A 61 -25.50 -4.59 12.01
CA SER A 61 -25.28 -3.52 11.03
C SER A 61 -26.09 -3.81 9.76
N PRO A 62 -26.96 -2.90 9.32
CA PRO A 62 -27.71 -3.09 8.08
C PRO A 62 -26.82 -3.11 6.84
N LEU A 63 -25.56 -2.64 6.97
CA LEU A 63 -24.59 -2.57 5.91
C LEU A 63 -23.90 -3.92 5.65
N LEU A 64 -23.70 -4.74 6.70
CA LEU A 64 -23.01 -6.02 6.64
C LEU A 64 -24.04 -7.18 6.66
N GLY A 65 -24.49 -7.60 5.48
CA GLY A 65 -25.59 -8.59 5.34
C GLY A 65 -25.16 -10.06 5.28
N PHE A 66 -23.90 -10.38 5.55
CA PHE A 66 -23.36 -11.73 5.53
C PHE A 66 -23.01 -12.24 6.93
N ALA A 67 -22.96 -13.56 7.10
CA ALA A 67 -22.47 -14.20 8.32
C ALA A 67 -20.95 -14.16 8.35
N SER A 68 -20.36 -13.73 9.48
CA SER A 68 -18.91 -13.81 9.67
C SER A 68 -18.41 -15.25 9.58
N ILE A 69 -17.20 -15.44 9.05
CA ILE A 69 -16.50 -16.72 9.07
C ILE A 69 -15.44 -16.76 10.18
N SER A 70 -15.16 -17.96 10.66
CA SER A 70 -14.13 -18.20 11.67
C SER A 70 -12.72 -17.97 11.10
N VAL A 71 -11.74 -17.75 11.97
CA VAL A 71 -10.31 -17.86 11.62
C VAL A 71 -10.02 -19.22 11.00
N SER A 72 -9.08 -19.26 10.07
CA SER A 72 -8.71 -20.49 9.36
C SER A 72 -7.20 -20.59 9.21
N THR A 73 -6.71 -21.83 9.18
CA THR A 73 -5.34 -22.19 8.79
C THR A 73 -5.32 -23.16 7.60
N ALA A 74 -6.44 -23.24 6.87
CA ALA A 74 -6.55 -24.08 5.68
C ALA A 74 -5.84 -23.43 4.49
N ASP A 75 -5.18 -24.23 3.67
CA ASP A 75 -4.50 -23.77 2.44
C ASP A 75 -5.52 -23.54 1.30
N THR A 76 -6.41 -22.59 1.52
CA THR A 76 -7.47 -22.23 0.57
C THR A 76 -8.04 -20.86 0.85
N VAL A 77 -8.72 -20.28 -0.13
CA VAL A 77 -9.56 -19.10 0.08
C VAL A 77 -10.94 -19.55 0.57
N ALA A 78 -11.35 -19.09 1.74
CA ALA A 78 -12.68 -19.32 2.30
C ALA A 78 -13.48 -18.02 2.39
N VAL A 79 -14.78 -18.10 2.06
CA VAL A 79 -15.75 -16.98 2.09
C VAL A 79 -17.04 -17.42 2.77
N PRO A 80 -17.96 -16.51 3.18
CA PRO A 80 -19.23 -16.88 3.81
C PRO A 80 -20.09 -17.80 2.92
N PRO A 81 -20.97 -18.61 3.53
CA PRO A 81 -21.97 -19.38 2.78
C PRO A 81 -22.76 -18.46 1.84
N GLY A 82 -23.05 -18.95 0.63
CA GLY A 82 -23.77 -18.18 -0.39
C GLY A 82 -22.85 -17.36 -1.31
N TYR A 83 -21.52 -17.43 -1.12
CA TYR A 83 -20.54 -16.86 -2.04
C TYR A 83 -19.75 -17.93 -2.77
N ARG A 84 -19.25 -17.59 -3.96
CA ARG A 84 -18.36 -18.43 -4.78
C ARG A 84 -17.04 -17.73 -4.98
N VAL A 85 -15.98 -18.52 -5.06
CA VAL A 85 -14.62 -18.08 -5.37
C VAL A 85 -14.19 -18.69 -6.70
N GLN A 86 -13.62 -17.87 -7.58
CA GLN A 86 -12.97 -18.30 -8.82
C GLN A 86 -11.56 -17.73 -8.86
N VAL A 87 -10.57 -18.56 -9.12
CA VAL A 87 -9.20 -18.09 -9.41
C VAL A 87 -9.17 -17.50 -10.82
N LEU A 88 -8.56 -16.34 -10.96
CA LEU A 88 -8.38 -15.62 -12.21
C LEU A 88 -6.93 -15.10 -12.29
N ALA A 89 -6.34 -15.16 -13.48
CA ALA A 89 -5.05 -14.57 -13.80
C ALA A 89 -3.92 -14.88 -12.79
N PRO A 90 -3.63 -16.15 -12.44
CA PRO A 90 -2.52 -16.48 -11.56
C PRO A 90 -1.17 -16.12 -12.19
N TRP A 91 -0.13 -15.92 -11.37
CA TRP A 91 1.25 -15.72 -11.84
C TRP A 91 1.60 -16.72 -12.94
N GLY A 92 2.21 -16.23 -14.02
CA GLY A 92 2.60 -17.01 -15.19
C GLY A 92 1.48 -17.26 -16.22
N GLU A 93 0.24 -16.85 -15.94
CA GLU A 93 -0.83 -16.82 -16.93
C GLU A 93 -0.55 -15.73 -17.97
N ALA A 94 -0.74 -16.01 -19.25
CA ALA A 94 -0.51 -15.02 -20.30
C ALA A 94 -1.49 -13.84 -20.19
N VAL A 95 -1.00 -12.61 -20.33
CA VAL A 95 -1.83 -11.39 -20.22
C VAL A 95 -2.69 -11.12 -21.46
N GLY A 96 -2.42 -11.79 -22.57
CA GLY A 96 -3.19 -11.63 -23.81
C GLY A 96 -2.60 -10.66 -24.81
N LEU A 97 -1.29 -10.46 -24.81
CA LEU A 97 -0.60 -9.68 -25.86
C LEU A 97 -0.83 -10.32 -27.25
N SER A 98 -0.71 -9.49 -28.30
CA SER A 98 -0.66 -10.02 -29.67
C SER A 98 0.60 -10.85 -29.86
N GLY A 99 0.47 -12.07 -30.39
CA GLY A 99 1.58 -12.99 -30.60
C GLY A 99 1.50 -14.24 -29.72
N GLU A 100 2.65 -14.76 -29.31
CA GLU A 100 2.71 -15.96 -28.48
C GLU A 100 2.24 -15.70 -27.06
N ASN A 101 1.39 -16.61 -26.57
CA ASN A 101 0.91 -16.62 -25.20
C ASN A 101 1.38 -17.92 -24.52
N PRO A 102 2.63 -17.94 -24.01
CA PRO A 102 3.22 -19.15 -23.46
C PRO A 102 2.48 -19.61 -22.21
N ALA A 103 2.26 -20.94 -22.12
CA ALA A 103 1.69 -21.52 -20.92
C ALA A 103 2.68 -21.47 -19.75
N PHE A 104 2.14 -21.38 -18.54
CA PHE A 104 2.94 -21.53 -17.32
C PHE A 104 3.51 -22.93 -17.21
N ARG A 105 4.80 -23.03 -16.90
CA ARG A 105 5.48 -24.29 -16.61
C ARG A 105 5.67 -24.46 -15.12
N PHE A 106 5.07 -25.51 -14.54
CA PHE A 106 5.07 -25.74 -13.10
C PHE A 106 6.46 -26.06 -12.52
N ASP A 107 7.44 -26.41 -13.37
CA ASP A 107 8.85 -26.53 -12.99
C ASP A 107 9.58 -25.17 -12.90
N ALA A 108 8.89 -24.06 -13.13
CA ALA A 108 9.44 -22.71 -13.29
C ALA A 108 10.43 -22.56 -14.47
N GLY A 109 10.30 -23.42 -15.47
CA GLY A 109 11.17 -23.44 -16.65
C GLY A 109 10.89 -22.35 -17.68
N ASN A 110 9.86 -21.50 -17.51
CA ASN A 110 9.62 -20.36 -18.39
C ASN A 110 10.84 -19.43 -18.42
N SER A 111 11.18 -18.93 -19.61
CA SER A 111 12.26 -17.97 -19.83
C SER A 111 11.89 -16.55 -19.36
N ALA A 112 12.85 -15.65 -19.32
CA ALA A 112 12.61 -14.23 -19.07
C ALA A 112 11.69 -13.59 -20.13
N ALA A 113 11.88 -13.97 -21.41
CA ALA A 113 11.04 -13.46 -22.52
C ALA A 113 9.59 -13.94 -22.41
N GLU A 114 9.37 -15.20 -21.99
CA GLU A 114 8.03 -15.70 -21.71
C GLU A 114 7.40 -14.98 -20.51
N GLN A 115 8.15 -14.74 -19.42
CA GLN A 115 7.67 -14.02 -18.25
C GLN A 115 7.27 -12.56 -18.58
N GLU A 116 7.89 -11.93 -19.57
CA GLU A 116 7.50 -10.58 -20.05
C GLU A 116 6.11 -10.54 -20.69
N THR A 117 5.54 -11.68 -21.07
CA THR A 117 4.19 -11.78 -21.65
C THR A 117 3.18 -12.39 -20.69
N GLN A 118 3.62 -12.76 -19.49
CA GLN A 118 2.80 -13.41 -18.46
C GLN A 118 2.53 -12.47 -17.29
N MET A 119 1.48 -12.80 -16.50
CA MET A 119 1.24 -12.18 -15.20
C MET A 119 2.50 -12.26 -14.35
N GLY A 120 2.83 -11.17 -13.67
CA GLY A 120 3.95 -11.11 -12.74
C GLY A 120 3.70 -11.90 -11.46
N MET A 121 4.69 -11.91 -10.58
CA MET A 121 4.62 -12.58 -9.29
C MET A 121 4.12 -11.61 -8.21
N HIS A 122 3.52 -12.14 -7.14
CA HIS A 122 3.05 -11.39 -5.97
C HIS A 122 2.10 -10.23 -6.35
N HIS A 123 0.87 -10.61 -6.74
CA HIS A 123 -0.22 -9.69 -7.07
C HIS A 123 -0.55 -8.79 -5.89
N ASP A 124 -0.70 -7.49 -6.14
CA ASP A 124 -0.97 -6.50 -5.11
C ASP A 124 -2.09 -5.53 -5.54
N GLY A 125 -1.89 -4.21 -5.42
CA GLY A 125 -2.88 -3.22 -5.79
C GLY A 125 -3.60 -3.55 -7.09
N ILE A 126 -4.92 -3.42 -7.12
CA ILE A 126 -5.76 -3.76 -8.27
C ILE A 126 -6.88 -2.75 -8.45
N HIS A 127 -7.24 -2.49 -9.71
CA HIS A 127 -8.45 -1.73 -10.01
C HIS A 127 -9.15 -2.25 -11.28
N PHE A 128 -10.51 -2.20 -11.25
CA PHE A 128 -11.37 -2.48 -12.40
C PHE A 128 -11.72 -1.18 -13.12
N PHE A 129 -11.25 -1.03 -14.36
CA PHE A 129 -11.62 0.05 -15.25
C PHE A 129 -12.76 -0.36 -16.19
N ARG A 130 -13.70 0.54 -16.41
CA ARG A 130 -14.75 0.32 -17.41
C ARG A 130 -14.14 0.08 -18.78
N HIS A 131 -14.71 -0.85 -19.53
CA HIS A 131 -14.19 -1.19 -20.85
C HIS A 131 -14.27 0.03 -21.80
N PRO A 132 -13.20 0.41 -22.49
CA PRO A 132 -13.17 1.65 -23.29
C PRO A 132 -14.22 1.75 -24.39
N LEU A 133 -14.61 0.62 -24.98
CA LEU A 133 -15.63 0.59 -26.05
C LEU A 133 -17.05 0.34 -25.52
N THR A 134 -17.19 -0.29 -24.36
CA THR A 134 -18.49 -0.61 -23.75
C THR A 134 -18.56 -0.16 -22.29
N PRO A 135 -18.40 1.16 -21.99
CA PRO A 135 -18.22 1.65 -20.62
C PRO A 135 -19.45 1.45 -19.71
N ASN A 136 -20.61 1.13 -20.28
CA ASN A 136 -21.84 0.86 -19.54
C ASN A 136 -22.09 -0.63 -19.28
N ASP A 137 -21.26 -1.52 -19.83
CA ASP A 137 -21.37 -2.96 -19.60
C ASP A 137 -20.62 -3.33 -18.32
N PRO A 138 -21.30 -3.75 -17.23
CA PRO A 138 -20.61 -4.16 -16.00
C PRO A 138 -19.93 -5.53 -16.11
N ALA A 139 -20.21 -6.28 -17.19
CA ALA A 139 -19.65 -7.60 -17.44
C ALA A 139 -18.35 -7.58 -18.26
N SER A 140 -17.83 -6.40 -18.59
CA SER A 140 -16.62 -6.24 -19.39
C SER A 140 -15.78 -5.08 -18.88
N GLY A 141 -14.45 -5.22 -18.83
CA GLY A 141 -13.56 -4.17 -18.35
C GLY A 141 -12.08 -4.51 -18.47
N LEU A 142 -11.26 -3.59 -17.97
CA LEU A 142 -9.83 -3.81 -17.82
C LEU A 142 -9.51 -3.96 -16.33
N LEU A 143 -8.77 -5.01 -15.96
CA LEU A 143 -8.14 -5.12 -14.66
C LEU A 143 -6.69 -4.66 -14.79
N VAL A 144 -6.30 -3.73 -13.94
CA VAL A 144 -4.92 -3.30 -13.79
C VAL A 144 -4.45 -3.73 -12.42
N MET A 145 -3.30 -4.40 -12.33
CA MET A 145 -2.80 -4.92 -11.08
C MET A 145 -1.29 -4.87 -10.99
N ASN A 146 -0.82 -4.64 -9.78
CA ASN A 146 0.58 -4.61 -9.41
C ASN A 146 1.17 -6.01 -9.24
N HIS A 147 2.49 -6.11 -9.41
CA HIS A 147 3.32 -7.27 -9.09
C HIS A 147 4.52 -6.76 -8.30
N GLU A 148 4.46 -6.89 -7.00
CA GLU A 148 5.34 -6.19 -6.07
C GLU A 148 6.78 -6.69 -6.15
N TYR A 149 7.01 -7.95 -5.78
CA TYR A 149 8.35 -8.55 -5.75
C TYR A 149 8.35 -9.99 -6.27
N ALA A 150 9.47 -10.67 -6.21
CA ALA A 150 9.58 -12.07 -6.63
C ALA A 150 10.28 -12.92 -5.56
N ASP A 151 9.76 -14.13 -5.32
CA ASP A 151 10.49 -15.18 -4.62
C ASP A 151 11.30 -15.99 -5.64
N ASP A 152 12.61 -15.72 -5.70
CA ASP A 152 13.50 -16.42 -6.63
C ASP A 152 13.60 -17.93 -6.36
N GLY A 153 13.23 -18.41 -5.17
CA GLY A 153 13.11 -19.83 -4.85
C GLY A 153 11.96 -20.50 -5.59
N LEU A 154 10.88 -19.76 -5.86
CA LEU A 154 9.74 -20.23 -6.65
C LEU A 154 9.85 -19.86 -8.14
N LEU A 155 10.48 -18.72 -8.46
CA LEU A 155 10.57 -18.18 -9.81
C LEU A 155 11.50 -19.00 -10.73
N HIS A 156 12.52 -19.66 -10.15
CA HIS A 156 13.53 -20.40 -10.89
C HIS A 156 13.56 -21.88 -10.51
N THR A 157 13.92 -22.76 -11.46
CA THR A 157 14.00 -24.22 -11.26
C THR A 157 14.92 -24.63 -10.11
N ASP A 158 16.05 -23.95 -9.96
CA ASP A 158 17.08 -24.19 -8.94
C ASP A 158 17.23 -23.02 -7.95
N GLY A 159 16.23 -22.15 -7.90
CA GLY A 159 16.28 -20.93 -7.09
C GLY A 159 17.49 -20.07 -7.46
N MET A 160 18.23 -19.62 -6.47
CA MET A 160 19.43 -18.80 -6.65
C MET A 160 20.74 -19.60 -6.74
N ALA A 161 20.71 -20.92 -6.87
CA ALA A 161 21.92 -21.74 -6.84
C ALA A 161 22.91 -21.40 -7.96
N THR A 162 22.41 -21.17 -9.18
CA THR A 162 23.23 -20.74 -10.32
C THR A 162 22.74 -19.36 -10.77
N TRP A 163 23.13 -18.33 -10.01
CA TRP A 163 22.70 -16.96 -10.33
C TRP A 163 23.37 -16.43 -11.57
N ASN A 164 22.58 -15.85 -12.50
CA ASN A 164 23.06 -15.37 -13.80
C ASN A 164 22.15 -14.27 -14.37
N ALA A 165 22.56 -13.66 -15.47
CA ALA A 165 21.84 -12.57 -16.13
C ALA A 165 20.41 -12.94 -16.58
N ALA A 166 20.18 -14.20 -17.02
CA ALA A 166 18.84 -14.64 -17.44
C ALA A 166 17.88 -14.72 -16.25
N LYS A 167 18.34 -15.13 -15.07
CA LYS A 167 17.54 -15.13 -13.84
C LYS A 167 17.23 -13.71 -13.38
N VAL A 168 18.21 -12.80 -13.38
CA VAL A 168 17.98 -11.38 -13.07
C VAL A 168 16.93 -10.81 -14.03
N ARG A 169 17.07 -11.06 -15.34
CA ARG A 169 16.09 -10.59 -16.33
C ARG A 169 14.69 -11.16 -16.09
N LYS A 170 14.58 -12.42 -15.71
CA LYS A 170 13.28 -13.06 -15.38
C LYS A 170 12.68 -12.48 -14.12
N ALA A 171 13.47 -12.23 -13.07
CA ALA A 171 13.02 -11.56 -11.85
C ALA A 171 12.51 -10.14 -12.16
N GLN A 172 13.25 -9.37 -12.95
CA GLN A 172 12.82 -8.05 -13.43
C GLN A 172 11.52 -8.10 -14.24
N ALA A 173 11.32 -9.14 -15.06
CA ALA A 173 10.09 -9.36 -15.83
C ALA A 173 8.90 -9.80 -14.96
N ALA A 174 9.14 -10.39 -13.80
CA ALA A 174 8.10 -10.81 -12.86
C ALA A 174 7.52 -9.65 -12.02
N HIS A 175 8.18 -8.48 -11.99
CA HIS A 175 7.75 -7.26 -11.30
C HIS A 175 6.86 -6.36 -12.18
N GLY A 176 6.30 -5.33 -11.54
CA GLY A 176 5.68 -4.19 -12.21
C GLY A 176 4.16 -4.27 -12.28
N VAL A 177 3.56 -4.07 -13.45
CA VAL A 177 2.10 -3.95 -13.62
C VAL A 177 1.62 -4.77 -14.82
N SER A 178 0.45 -5.42 -14.66
CA SER A 178 -0.32 -6.02 -15.75
C SER A 178 -1.58 -5.22 -16.03
N VAL A 179 -1.89 -5.02 -17.31
CA VAL A 179 -3.22 -4.62 -17.78
C VAL A 179 -3.80 -5.81 -18.54
N ILE A 180 -4.97 -6.29 -18.14
CA ILE A 180 -5.67 -7.38 -18.80
C ILE A 180 -7.12 -7.00 -19.09
N GLU A 181 -7.64 -7.46 -20.22
CA GLU A 181 -9.06 -7.35 -20.53
C GLU A 181 -9.79 -8.57 -19.99
N VAL A 182 -10.91 -8.34 -19.32
CA VAL A 182 -11.74 -9.39 -18.73
C VAL A 182 -13.19 -9.24 -19.14
N GLU A 183 -13.87 -10.36 -19.34
CA GLU A 183 -15.29 -10.45 -19.62
C GLU A 183 -15.98 -11.55 -18.82
N LYS A 184 -17.24 -11.33 -18.48
CA LYS A 184 -18.06 -12.32 -17.78
C LYS A 184 -18.84 -13.18 -18.78
N LYS A 185 -18.56 -14.48 -18.82
CA LYS A 185 -19.26 -15.48 -19.64
C LYS A 185 -20.11 -16.39 -18.73
N GLY A 186 -21.41 -16.18 -18.77
CA GLY A 186 -22.29 -16.86 -17.82
C GLY A 186 -22.00 -16.46 -16.37
N GLU A 187 -21.58 -17.40 -15.54
CA GLU A 187 -21.24 -17.15 -14.12
C GLU A 187 -19.74 -16.93 -13.88
N ARG A 188 -18.89 -17.01 -14.91
CA ARG A 188 -17.44 -16.95 -14.79
C ARG A 188 -16.85 -15.71 -15.46
N TRP A 189 -15.79 -15.20 -14.87
CA TRP A 189 -14.95 -14.21 -15.53
C TRP A 189 -13.79 -14.89 -16.24
N GLU A 190 -13.46 -14.40 -17.42
CA GLU A 190 -12.39 -14.92 -18.28
C GLU A 190 -11.53 -13.78 -18.83
N LEU A 191 -10.26 -14.08 -19.10
CA LEU A 191 -9.38 -13.17 -19.81
C LEU A 191 -9.69 -13.19 -21.30
N VAL A 192 -9.79 -12.00 -21.90
CA VAL A 192 -9.90 -11.85 -23.35
C VAL A 192 -8.51 -11.90 -23.96
N ARG A 193 -8.29 -12.82 -24.91
CA ARG A 193 -7.00 -13.05 -25.56
C ARG A 193 -7.18 -13.35 -27.05
N PRO A 194 -6.45 -12.65 -27.96
CA PRO A 194 -5.63 -11.46 -27.69
C PRO A 194 -6.49 -10.23 -27.37
N SER A 195 -5.90 -9.24 -26.68
CA SER A 195 -6.53 -7.96 -26.40
C SER A 195 -5.62 -6.80 -26.82
N PRO A 196 -6.17 -5.76 -27.46
CA PRO A 196 -5.40 -4.57 -27.84
C PRO A 196 -4.98 -3.71 -26.63
N TRP A 197 -5.61 -3.91 -25.47
CA TRP A 197 -5.28 -3.20 -24.22
C TRP A 197 -4.34 -3.99 -23.33
N ALA A 198 -4.11 -5.29 -23.62
CA ALA A 198 -3.22 -6.12 -22.83
C ALA A 198 -1.81 -5.52 -22.80
N ARG A 199 -1.21 -5.44 -21.60
CA ARG A 199 0.09 -4.82 -21.43
C ARG A 199 0.83 -5.39 -20.23
N ARG A 200 2.16 -5.54 -20.38
CA ARG A 200 3.09 -5.74 -19.26
C ARG A 200 4.01 -4.52 -19.13
N ILE A 201 4.09 -4.01 -17.92
CA ILE A 201 5.01 -2.95 -17.51
C ILE A 201 5.92 -3.58 -16.46
N THR A 202 7.25 -3.54 -16.67
CA THR A 202 8.21 -4.30 -15.87
C THR A 202 9.32 -3.39 -15.35
N ALA A 203 10.28 -3.94 -14.62
CA ALA A 203 11.50 -3.22 -14.18
C ALA A 203 12.39 -2.75 -15.34
N ASN A 204 12.02 -3.02 -16.59
CA ASN A 204 12.77 -2.61 -17.80
C ASN A 204 11.92 -1.82 -18.81
N THR A 205 10.67 -1.51 -18.51
CA THR A 205 9.82 -0.69 -19.40
C THR A 205 10.28 0.77 -19.37
N PRO A 206 10.52 1.42 -20.53
CA PRO A 206 10.84 2.84 -20.55
C PRO A 206 9.73 3.71 -19.97
N MET A 207 10.10 4.72 -19.18
CA MET A 207 9.16 5.65 -18.53
C MET A 207 9.66 7.09 -18.62
N ASN A 208 8.73 8.04 -18.62
CA ASN A 208 9.02 9.45 -18.45
C ASN A 208 9.13 9.78 -16.95
N VAL A 209 9.89 10.82 -16.64
CA VAL A 209 9.91 11.48 -15.33
C VAL A 209 9.38 12.89 -15.54
N SER A 210 8.42 13.32 -14.72
CA SER A 210 7.80 14.64 -14.80
C SER A 210 7.69 15.30 -13.42
N GLY A 211 7.34 16.58 -13.39
CA GLY A 211 7.21 17.36 -12.15
C GLY A 211 8.54 17.96 -11.69
N PRO A 212 8.64 18.47 -10.43
CA PRO A 212 9.73 19.31 -9.97
C PRO A 212 11.13 18.68 -9.97
N ALA A 213 11.23 17.34 -9.83
CA ALA A 213 12.52 16.66 -9.85
C ALA A 213 12.95 16.21 -11.27
N ALA A 214 12.11 16.36 -12.30
CA ALA A 214 12.48 16.03 -13.66
C ALA A 214 13.66 16.88 -14.13
N GLY A 215 14.74 16.23 -14.57
CA GLY A 215 15.98 16.91 -15.01
C GLY A 215 16.85 17.45 -13.87
N HIS A 216 16.46 17.29 -12.60
CA HIS A 216 17.31 17.67 -11.47
C HIS A 216 18.62 16.86 -11.44
N ALA A 217 19.70 17.44 -10.91
CA ALA A 217 21.01 16.79 -10.86
C ALA A 217 21.00 15.42 -10.18
N LEU A 218 20.20 15.25 -9.12
CA LEU A 218 20.01 13.98 -8.39
C LEU A 218 19.27 12.90 -9.20
N MET A 219 18.68 13.25 -10.35
CA MET A 219 17.96 12.32 -11.24
C MET A 219 18.77 11.94 -12.49
N ARG A 220 19.92 12.59 -12.73
CA ARG A 220 20.75 12.37 -13.92
C ARG A 220 21.70 11.21 -13.71
N THR A 221 21.81 10.37 -14.73
CA THR A 221 22.77 9.26 -14.77
C THR A 221 23.56 9.30 -16.09
N ALA A 222 24.61 8.47 -16.21
CA ALA A 222 25.34 8.35 -17.48
C ALA A 222 24.44 7.83 -18.62
N ALA A 223 23.47 6.96 -18.30
CA ALA A 223 22.51 6.42 -19.27
C ALA A 223 21.42 7.44 -19.64
N ASP A 224 21.11 8.37 -18.73
CA ASP A 224 20.16 9.47 -18.98
C ASP A 224 20.71 10.79 -18.41
N PRO A 225 21.54 11.51 -19.16
CA PRO A 225 22.06 12.81 -18.76
C PRO A 225 20.99 13.90 -18.63
N THR A 226 19.80 13.67 -19.19
CA THR A 226 18.67 14.62 -19.07
C THR A 226 17.95 14.51 -17.75
N GLY A 227 17.97 13.34 -17.08
CA GLY A 227 17.21 13.06 -15.86
C GLY A 227 15.69 13.03 -16.06
N GLN A 228 15.24 12.73 -17.29
CA GLN A 228 13.82 12.75 -17.68
C GLN A 228 13.29 11.39 -18.17
N ARG A 229 14.17 10.39 -18.26
CA ARG A 229 13.86 9.03 -18.73
C ARG A 229 14.43 8.01 -17.75
N VAL A 230 13.64 6.98 -17.42
CA VAL A 230 14.08 5.88 -16.55
C VAL A 230 13.61 4.56 -17.11
N LEU A 231 14.36 3.51 -16.87
CA LEU A 231 13.92 2.15 -17.16
C LEU A 231 13.25 1.56 -15.91
N GLY A 232 11.99 1.25 -16.05
CA GLY A 232 11.24 0.38 -15.17
C GLY A 232 10.60 1.02 -13.95
N THR A 233 9.72 0.23 -13.39
CA THR A 233 9.13 0.35 -12.07
C THR A 233 9.31 -0.98 -11.35
N LEU A 234 9.39 -0.94 -10.02
CA LEU A 234 9.63 -2.13 -9.20
C LEU A 234 9.09 -1.95 -7.80
N ASN A 235 8.85 -3.07 -7.12
CA ASN A 235 8.23 -3.13 -5.81
C ASN A 235 6.92 -2.33 -5.78
N ASN A 236 6.04 -2.64 -6.74
CA ASN A 236 4.77 -1.97 -6.93
C ASN A 236 3.74 -2.59 -5.97
N CYS A 237 3.53 -1.93 -4.84
CA CYS A 237 2.64 -2.37 -3.78
C CYS A 237 1.21 -1.83 -3.98
N GLY A 238 0.77 -0.88 -3.19
CA GLY A 238 -0.55 -0.30 -3.30
C GLY A 238 -0.78 0.52 -4.56
N SER A 239 -1.98 1.03 -4.73
CA SER A 239 -2.40 1.73 -5.94
C SER A 239 -3.38 2.86 -5.66
N GLY A 240 -3.73 3.58 -6.71
CA GLY A 240 -4.81 4.54 -6.75
C GLY A 240 -5.40 4.66 -8.14
N ILE A 241 -6.54 5.35 -8.21
CA ILE A 241 -7.20 5.68 -9.48
C ILE A 241 -7.48 7.16 -9.54
N THR A 242 -7.38 7.71 -10.73
CA THR A 242 -7.70 9.12 -10.95
C THR A 242 -9.11 9.29 -11.50
N PRO A 243 -9.78 10.41 -11.19
CA PRO A 243 -11.07 10.72 -11.78
C PRO A 243 -11.05 10.85 -13.32
N TRP A 244 -9.87 11.01 -13.92
CA TRP A 244 -9.70 11.07 -15.37
C TRP A 244 -9.31 9.74 -16.02
N GLY A 245 -9.36 8.63 -15.24
CA GLY A 245 -9.29 7.28 -15.78
C GLY A 245 -7.89 6.68 -15.90
N THR A 246 -6.91 7.17 -15.14
CA THR A 246 -5.57 6.57 -15.06
C THR A 246 -5.37 5.78 -13.77
N TYR A 247 -4.45 4.82 -13.82
CA TYR A 247 -4.00 4.03 -12.68
C TYR A 247 -2.72 4.62 -12.11
N LEU A 248 -2.63 4.70 -10.78
CA LEU A 248 -1.45 5.11 -10.05
C LEU A 248 -0.87 3.88 -9.37
N THR A 249 0.31 3.43 -9.79
CA THR A 249 1.05 2.37 -9.10
C THR A 249 2.13 2.97 -8.21
N CYS A 250 2.36 2.39 -7.06
CA CYS A 250 3.18 2.94 -6.00
C CYS A 250 4.47 2.12 -5.84
N GLU A 251 5.63 2.75 -5.96
CA GLU A 251 6.93 2.11 -5.71
C GLU A 251 7.24 2.20 -4.22
N GLU A 252 7.42 1.05 -3.56
CA GLU A 252 7.56 0.97 -2.11
C GLU A 252 9.01 0.63 -1.69
N ASN A 253 9.37 -0.61 -1.55
CA ASN A 253 10.63 -1.11 -0.99
C ASN A 253 11.81 -1.10 -1.97
N PHE A 254 11.85 -0.15 -2.91
CA PHE A 254 12.83 -0.06 -4.00
C PHE A 254 14.29 -0.05 -3.53
N VAL A 255 14.59 0.47 -2.36
CA VAL A 255 15.97 0.61 -1.85
C VAL A 255 16.65 -0.75 -1.67
N PHE A 256 15.89 -1.82 -1.42
CA PHE A 256 16.42 -3.16 -1.19
C PHE A 256 16.91 -3.88 -2.46
N TYR A 257 16.75 -3.26 -3.62
CA TYR A 257 17.29 -3.76 -4.88
C TYR A 257 18.68 -3.23 -5.18
N PHE A 258 19.12 -2.17 -4.47
CA PHE A 258 20.37 -1.48 -4.75
C PHE A 258 21.49 -1.91 -3.82
N LYS A 259 22.62 -2.35 -4.38
CA LYS A 259 23.87 -2.50 -3.66
C LYS A 259 24.36 -1.13 -3.23
N GLY A 260 24.53 -0.91 -1.94
CA GLY A 260 25.09 0.31 -1.39
C GLY A 260 26.62 0.37 -1.43
N PRO A 261 27.22 1.56 -1.30
CA PRO A 261 28.64 1.70 -1.00
C PRO A 261 28.93 1.18 0.43
N GLU A 262 30.20 0.87 0.71
CA GLU A 262 30.63 0.44 2.07
C GLU A 262 30.30 1.49 3.14
N ARG A 263 30.23 2.75 2.75
CA ARG A 263 29.82 3.88 3.61
C ARG A 263 28.77 4.72 2.86
N PRO A 264 27.49 4.38 3.02
CA PRO A 264 26.42 5.20 2.48
C PRO A 264 26.48 6.64 3.03
N ASP A 265 26.20 7.62 2.19
CA ASP A 265 26.09 9.01 2.64
C ASP A 265 24.85 9.23 3.51
N ALA A 266 24.66 10.44 4.02
CA ALA A 266 23.53 10.76 4.90
C ALA A 266 22.17 10.58 4.19
N HIS A 267 22.09 10.90 2.88
CA HIS A 267 20.88 10.72 2.10
C HIS A 267 20.58 9.22 1.89
N GLN A 268 21.56 8.45 1.45
CA GLN A 268 21.44 7.00 1.26
C GLN A 268 21.07 6.29 2.58
N THR A 269 21.71 6.69 3.68
CA THR A 269 21.42 6.15 5.02
C THR A 269 20.00 6.47 5.46
N ARG A 270 19.51 7.71 5.22
CA ARG A 270 18.14 8.11 5.56
C ARG A 270 17.08 7.32 4.79
N TRP A 271 17.46 6.77 3.63
CA TRP A 271 16.61 5.88 2.82
C TRP A 271 16.79 4.40 3.13
N GLY A 272 17.54 4.04 4.16
CA GLY A 272 17.73 2.64 4.57
C GLY A 272 18.67 1.84 3.67
N MET A 273 19.46 2.49 2.81
CA MET A 273 20.43 1.78 1.96
C MET A 273 21.44 1.04 2.82
N ARG A 274 21.57 -0.27 2.61
CA ARG A 274 22.47 -1.14 3.36
C ARG A 274 23.88 -1.06 2.79
N PRO A 275 24.92 -1.05 3.65
CA PRO A 275 26.31 -1.10 3.20
C PRO A 275 26.64 -2.39 2.43
N GLY A 276 27.42 -2.24 1.35
CA GLY A 276 27.99 -3.37 0.61
C GLY A 276 26.97 -4.28 -0.06
N ASP A 277 27.27 -5.57 -0.16
CA ASP A 277 26.48 -6.58 -0.86
C ASP A 277 25.34 -7.19 -0.03
N ARG A 278 24.84 -6.47 0.97
CA ARG A 278 23.75 -6.96 1.84
C ARG A 278 22.37 -6.80 1.20
N VAL A 279 22.26 -7.00 -0.11
CA VAL A 279 21.00 -6.93 -0.87
C VAL A 279 20.56 -8.33 -1.27
N GLY A 280 19.35 -8.71 -0.88
CA GLY A 280 18.81 -10.05 -1.14
C GLY A 280 18.55 -10.34 -2.61
N ASN A 281 18.20 -9.33 -3.41
CA ASN A 281 17.82 -9.51 -4.81
C ASN A 281 19.02 -9.76 -5.76
N ARG A 282 20.22 -9.33 -5.41
CA ARG A 282 21.45 -9.56 -6.16
C ARG A 282 21.41 -9.16 -7.65
N TRP A 283 20.54 -8.22 -8.02
CA TRP A 283 20.42 -7.77 -9.42
C TRP A 283 21.69 -7.05 -9.91
N HIS A 284 22.37 -6.33 -9.00
CA HIS A 284 23.62 -5.60 -9.29
C HIS A 284 24.75 -6.48 -9.85
N GLU A 285 24.69 -7.80 -9.65
CA GLU A 285 25.71 -8.72 -10.17
C GLU A 285 25.62 -8.87 -11.70
N HIS A 286 24.46 -8.61 -12.31
CA HIS A 286 24.20 -8.78 -13.73
C HIS A 286 23.50 -7.58 -14.39
N ASP A 287 23.09 -6.57 -13.61
CA ASP A 287 22.56 -5.29 -14.07
C ASP A 287 23.16 -4.18 -13.19
N GLU A 288 24.18 -3.52 -13.71
CA GLU A 288 24.96 -2.54 -12.96
C GLU A 288 24.16 -1.29 -12.56
N ARG A 289 22.97 -1.04 -13.13
CA ARG A 289 22.07 0.02 -12.67
C ARG A 289 21.77 -0.09 -11.17
N PHE A 290 21.73 -1.31 -10.65
CA PHE A 290 21.45 -1.60 -9.24
C PHE A 290 22.71 -1.60 -8.35
N ASP A 291 23.86 -1.13 -8.87
CA ASP A 291 25.07 -0.90 -8.09
C ASP A 291 25.26 0.61 -7.85
N ALA A 292 24.84 1.10 -6.68
CA ALA A 292 24.95 2.51 -6.32
C ALA A 292 26.40 2.99 -6.14
N THR A 293 27.39 2.09 -6.15
CA THR A 293 28.81 2.47 -6.20
C THR A 293 29.22 2.94 -7.60
N LYS A 294 28.55 2.44 -8.63
CA LYS A 294 28.78 2.80 -10.06
C LYS A 294 27.81 3.87 -10.52
N HIS A 295 26.54 3.75 -10.11
CA HIS A 295 25.43 4.61 -10.52
C HIS A 295 24.72 5.23 -9.30
N PRO A 296 25.39 6.16 -8.56
CA PRO A 296 24.91 6.64 -7.27
C PRO A 296 23.57 7.38 -7.32
N GLN A 297 23.15 7.87 -8.48
CA GLN A 297 21.87 8.58 -8.64
C GLN A 297 20.73 7.67 -9.12
N GLU A 298 21.01 6.44 -9.56
CA GLU A 298 19.97 5.58 -10.12
C GLU A 298 18.88 5.26 -9.07
N PHE A 299 19.25 5.03 -7.81
CA PHE A 299 18.28 4.74 -6.76
C PHE A 299 17.30 5.90 -6.47
N ASN A 300 17.68 7.16 -6.78
CA ASN A 300 16.80 8.33 -6.67
C ASN A 300 15.65 8.32 -7.69
N ARG A 301 15.78 7.50 -8.73
CA ARG A 301 14.84 7.39 -9.85
C ARG A 301 13.68 6.43 -9.53
N PHE A 302 13.67 5.85 -8.31
CA PHE A 302 12.65 4.96 -7.76
C PHE A 302 12.11 5.50 -6.43
N GLY A 303 10.96 4.99 -6.00
CA GLY A 303 10.21 5.50 -4.88
C GLY A 303 9.21 6.59 -5.30
N TRP A 304 8.65 6.47 -6.48
CA TRP A 304 7.69 7.42 -7.04
C TRP A 304 6.33 6.76 -7.29
N VAL A 305 5.29 7.57 -7.32
CA VAL A 305 4.01 7.15 -7.91
C VAL A 305 4.12 7.21 -9.42
N VAL A 306 3.73 6.13 -10.09
CA VAL A 306 3.77 6.00 -11.56
C VAL A 306 2.36 6.01 -12.12
N GLU A 307 2.05 6.97 -12.99
CA GLU A 307 0.76 7.07 -13.66
C GLU A 307 0.76 6.30 -14.97
N ILE A 308 -0.28 5.48 -15.17
CA ILE A 308 -0.48 4.60 -16.32
C ILE A 308 -1.88 4.85 -16.88
N ASP A 309 -2.00 5.08 -18.19
CA ASP A 309 -3.30 5.05 -18.90
C ASP A 309 -3.60 3.61 -19.34
N PRO A 310 -4.57 2.92 -18.74
CA PRO A 310 -4.89 1.55 -19.13
C PRO A 310 -5.66 1.46 -20.43
N SER A 311 -6.24 2.56 -20.90
CA SER A 311 -7.00 2.62 -22.15
C SER A 311 -6.12 2.85 -23.39
N ASP A 312 -4.82 3.16 -23.19
CA ASP A 312 -3.84 3.37 -24.25
C ASP A 312 -2.57 2.54 -23.98
N ALA A 313 -2.49 1.36 -24.58
CA ALA A 313 -1.34 0.47 -24.43
C ALA A 313 -0.03 1.06 -25.00
N SER A 314 -0.11 2.10 -25.83
CA SER A 314 1.05 2.81 -26.40
C SER A 314 1.56 3.97 -25.53
N ALA A 315 0.74 4.45 -24.59
CA ALA A 315 1.10 5.56 -23.71
C ALA A 315 2.28 5.18 -22.80
N MET A 316 3.32 6.00 -22.77
CA MET A 316 4.47 5.77 -21.89
C MET A 316 4.09 6.10 -20.44
N PRO A 317 4.34 5.21 -19.47
CA PRO A 317 4.11 5.49 -18.04
C PRO A 317 4.93 6.68 -17.58
N VAL A 318 4.45 7.40 -16.57
CA VAL A 318 5.06 8.63 -16.07
C VAL A 318 5.27 8.58 -14.57
N LYS A 319 6.51 8.73 -14.10
CA LYS A 319 6.81 8.94 -12.67
C LYS A 319 6.53 10.38 -12.28
N ARG A 320 5.59 10.58 -11.33
CA ARG A 320 5.04 11.87 -10.92
C ARG A 320 5.78 12.45 -9.72
N THR A 321 6.87 13.20 -9.95
CA THR A 321 7.76 13.64 -8.87
C THR A 321 7.18 14.72 -7.95
N ALA A 322 6.11 15.40 -8.34
CA ALA A 322 5.42 16.34 -7.44
C ALA A 322 4.68 15.66 -6.28
N LEU A 323 4.44 14.35 -6.36
CA LEU A 323 3.87 13.55 -5.28
C LEU A 323 4.90 13.21 -4.19
N GLY A 324 6.17 13.59 -4.38
CA GLY A 324 7.27 13.31 -3.46
C GLY A 324 7.82 11.90 -3.62
N ARG A 325 9.05 11.70 -3.17
CA ARG A 325 9.69 10.38 -3.12
C ARG A 325 9.42 9.74 -1.76
N ALA A 326 8.89 8.54 -1.75
CA ALA A 326 8.56 7.78 -0.54
C ALA A 326 8.58 6.27 -0.83
N ALA A 327 8.53 5.43 0.19
CA ALA A 327 8.12 4.04 0.06
C ALA A 327 6.58 4.03 -0.03
N HIS A 328 6.05 4.35 -1.21
CA HIS A 328 4.63 4.58 -1.41
C HIS A 328 3.82 3.29 -1.32
N GLU A 329 2.88 3.26 -0.37
CA GLU A 329 1.99 2.13 -0.16
C GLU A 329 0.62 2.30 -0.83
N GLY A 330 0.25 3.52 -1.18
CA GLY A 330 -0.99 3.83 -1.90
C GLY A 330 -1.04 5.28 -2.35
N ALA A 331 -1.97 5.59 -3.26
CA ALA A 331 -2.15 6.93 -3.80
C ALA A 331 -3.64 7.24 -4.06
N THR A 332 -4.41 7.41 -2.99
CA THR A 332 -5.86 7.60 -3.06
C THR A 332 -6.22 9.03 -3.46
N VAL A 333 -7.06 9.16 -4.49
CA VAL A 333 -7.39 10.46 -5.09
C VAL A 333 -8.78 10.94 -4.67
N ALA A 334 -8.82 12.16 -4.10
CA ALA A 334 -10.04 12.93 -3.88
C ALA A 334 -10.13 14.10 -4.86
N THR A 335 -11.32 14.67 -4.95
CA THR A 335 -11.57 15.90 -5.72
C THR A 335 -12.15 16.96 -4.79
N THR A 336 -11.56 18.16 -4.79
CA THR A 336 -12.09 19.31 -4.06
C THR A 336 -13.36 19.84 -4.71
N ARG A 337 -14.16 20.60 -3.97
CA ARG A 337 -15.39 21.22 -4.50
C ARG A 337 -15.14 22.15 -5.67
N ASP A 338 -13.97 22.78 -5.73
CA ASP A 338 -13.57 23.63 -6.85
C ASP A 338 -12.91 22.85 -8.01
N GLY A 339 -12.80 21.51 -7.90
CA GLY A 339 -12.37 20.61 -8.97
C GLY A 339 -10.88 20.32 -9.04
N ARG A 340 -10.08 20.59 -7.99
CA ARG A 340 -8.66 20.19 -7.92
C ARG A 340 -8.50 18.75 -7.47
N ALA A 341 -7.44 18.10 -7.91
CA ALA A 341 -7.07 16.77 -7.43
C ALA A 341 -6.31 16.87 -6.10
N VAL A 342 -6.64 15.96 -5.17
CA VAL A 342 -5.90 15.73 -3.92
C VAL A 342 -5.49 14.27 -3.89
N VAL A 343 -4.23 13.98 -3.56
CA VAL A 343 -3.72 12.61 -3.45
C VAL A 343 -3.21 12.40 -2.03
N TYR A 344 -3.76 11.41 -1.33
CA TYR A 344 -3.28 10.96 -0.02
C TYR A 344 -2.43 9.72 -0.18
N MET A 345 -1.29 9.66 0.51
CA MET A 345 -0.30 8.59 0.37
C MET A 345 0.26 8.19 1.74
N GLY A 346 0.33 6.88 1.99
CA GLY A 346 1.08 6.28 3.10
C GLY A 346 2.52 6.00 2.68
N GLU A 347 3.44 6.02 3.63
CA GLU A 347 4.82 5.61 3.43
C GLU A 347 5.13 4.43 4.34
N ASP A 348 5.19 3.21 3.77
CA ASP A 348 5.43 2.00 4.55
C ASP A 348 6.89 1.86 4.97
N ALA A 349 7.18 2.49 6.09
CA ALA A 349 8.39 2.23 6.86
C ALA A 349 8.18 2.66 8.32
N ARG A 350 8.93 2.07 9.23
CA ARG A 350 8.85 2.44 10.65
C ARG A 350 9.23 3.89 10.86
N PHE A 351 8.32 4.64 11.52
CA PHE A 351 8.51 6.04 11.87
C PHE A 351 8.50 6.99 10.66
N GLU A 352 7.97 6.58 9.51
CA GLU A 352 7.79 7.43 8.35
C GLU A 352 6.41 8.08 8.31
N TYR A 353 6.03 8.71 7.22
CA TYR A 353 5.06 9.79 7.21
C TYR A 353 3.82 9.49 6.37
N ILE A 354 2.77 10.25 6.63
CA ILE A 354 1.58 10.34 5.79
C ILE A 354 1.68 11.65 5.00
N TYR A 355 1.44 11.57 3.68
CA TYR A 355 1.54 12.70 2.76
C TYR A 355 0.18 13.05 2.14
N LYS A 356 0.06 14.32 1.74
CA LYS A 356 -1.04 14.83 0.94
C LYS A 356 -0.48 15.72 -0.17
N PHE A 357 -0.87 15.48 -1.41
CA PHE A 357 -0.63 16.38 -2.52
C PHE A 357 -1.93 17.10 -2.92
N VAL A 358 -1.85 18.38 -3.26
CA VAL A 358 -2.97 19.17 -3.80
C VAL A 358 -2.53 19.78 -5.12
N SER A 359 -3.24 19.46 -6.21
CA SER A 359 -2.91 20.01 -7.53
C SER A 359 -3.14 21.52 -7.58
N ARG A 360 -2.30 22.24 -8.34
CA ARG A 360 -2.47 23.66 -8.62
C ARG A 360 -3.70 23.90 -9.49
N ASP A 361 -3.85 23.09 -10.52
CA ASP A 361 -4.86 23.25 -11.54
C ASP A 361 -6.04 22.31 -11.29
N ARG A 362 -7.17 22.60 -11.95
CA ARG A 362 -8.40 21.82 -11.84
C ARG A 362 -8.43 20.69 -12.85
N ILE A 363 -9.10 19.60 -12.50
CA ILE A 363 -9.39 18.49 -13.42
C ILE A 363 -10.18 19.02 -14.61
N GLN A 364 -9.72 18.70 -15.81
CA GLN A 364 -10.33 19.09 -17.06
C GLN A 364 -11.16 17.95 -17.66
N PRO A 365 -12.30 18.24 -18.29
CA PRO A 365 -12.98 17.25 -19.12
C PRO A 365 -12.07 16.77 -20.26
N GLY A 366 -12.15 15.48 -20.63
CA GLY A 366 -11.36 14.91 -21.73
C GLY A 366 -10.39 13.79 -21.32
N GLY A 367 -10.58 13.24 -20.12
CA GLY A 367 -9.88 12.05 -19.65
C GLY A 367 -8.36 12.25 -19.44
N ALA A 368 -7.61 11.16 -19.56
CA ALA A 368 -6.16 11.13 -19.32
C ALA A 368 -5.39 12.17 -20.13
N ARG A 369 -5.73 12.34 -21.41
CA ARG A 369 -5.03 13.28 -22.29
C ARG A 369 -5.14 14.73 -21.85
N ALA A 370 -6.31 15.18 -21.38
CA ALA A 370 -6.53 16.54 -20.92
C ALA A 370 -5.85 16.84 -19.58
N ASN A 371 -5.61 15.81 -18.77
CA ASN A 371 -5.07 15.91 -17.40
C ASN A 371 -3.63 15.38 -17.25
N ARG A 372 -2.94 15.15 -18.37
CA ARG A 372 -1.62 14.52 -18.41
C ARG A 372 -0.53 15.23 -17.60
N GLU A 373 -0.70 16.49 -17.23
CA GLU A 373 0.27 17.29 -16.46
C GLU A 373 -0.30 17.71 -15.07
N LEU A 374 -1.51 17.25 -14.72
CA LEU A 374 -2.21 17.70 -13.52
C LEU A 374 -1.45 17.33 -12.24
N LEU A 375 -0.80 16.18 -12.20
CA LEU A 375 -0.01 15.70 -11.08
C LEU A 375 1.46 16.19 -11.11
N ASP A 376 1.83 17.10 -12.00
CA ASP A 376 3.17 17.69 -12.07
C ASP A 376 3.27 19.02 -11.31
N HIS A 377 2.12 19.65 -11.06
CA HIS A 377 2.05 20.99 -10.49
C HIS A 377 1.10 21.04 -9.29
N GLY A 378 1.64 21.34 -8.12
CA GLY A 378 0.88 21.41 -6.89
C GLY A 378 1.77 21.54 -5.66
N THR A 379 1.20 21.29 -4.51
CA THR A 379 1.92 21.33 -3.24
C THR A 379 1.80 19.99 -2.53
N LEU A 380 2.94 19.44 -2.14
CA LEU A 380 3.05 18.28 -1.27
C LEU A 380 3.09 18.72 0.19
N TYR A 381 2.44 17.97 1.06
CA TYR A 381 2.39 18.19 2.50
C TYR A 381 2.70 16.90 3.24
N ALA A 382 3.30 17.01 4.44
CA ALA A 382 3.40 15.94 5.42
C ALA A 382 2.44 16.18 6.59
N ALA A 383 1.86 15.10 7.14
CA ALA A 383 0.90 15.20 8.23
C ALA A 383 1.57 15.44 9.58
N ARG A 384 0.97 16.31 10.39
CA ARG A 384 1.26 16.44 11.81
C ARG A 384 -0.02 16.24 12.62
N PHE A 385 -0.02 15.22 13.46
CA PHE A 385 -1.12 14.87 14.36
C PHE A 385 -0.85 15.49 15.73
N ASP A 386 -1.73 16.34 16.20
CA ASP A 386 -1.63 16.99 17.51
C ASP A 386 -2.43 16.18 18.56
N ALA A 387 -2.00 16.19 19.82
CA ALA A 387 -2.53 15.34 20.89
C ALA A 387 -3.99 15.62 21.28
N ASP A 388 -4.53 16.76 20.87
CA ASP A 388 -5.89 17.19 21.13
C ASP A 388 -6.93 16.71 20.10
N GLY A 389 -6.53 15.80 19.19
CA GLY A 389 -7.38 15.32 18.11
C GLY A 389 -7.46 16.24 16.90
N THR A 390 -6.65 17.29 16.86
CA THR A 390 -6.48 18.13 15.67
C THR A 390 -5.19 17.79 14.94
N GLY A 391 -5.06 18.26 13.70
CA GLY A 391 -3.83 18.10 12.95
C GLY A 391 -3.66 19.19 11.90
N ARG A 392 -2.50 19.17 11.28
CA ARG A 392 -2.15 20.13 10.22
C ARG A 392 -1.31 19.49 9.13
N TRP A 393 -1.44 20.01 7.94
CA TRP A 393 -0.64 19.66 6.79
C TRP A 393 0.53 20.65 6.67
N LEU A 394 1.75 20.14 6.75
CA LEU A 394 3.00 20.89 6.70
C LEU A 394 3.48 20.93 5.24
N PRO A 395 3.54 22.11 4.59
CA PRO A 395 3.88 22.19 3.16
C PRO A 395 5.37 21.94 2.93
N LEU A 396 5.69 21.01 2.01
CA LEU A 396 7.04 20.70 1.56
C LEU A 396 7.42 21.63 0.39
N VAL A 397 7.62 22.91 0.69
CA VAL A 397 7.89 23.96 -0.30
C VAL A 397 9.26 24.58 -0.06
N HIS A 398 10.12 24.53 -1.09
CA HIS A 398 11.42 25.20 -1.06
C HIS A 398 11.26 26.70 -0.75
N GLY A 399 12.15 27.24 0.09
CA GLY A 399 12.10 28.62 0.54
C GLY A 399 11.25 28.85 1.80
N GLN A 400 10.57 27.81 2.33
CA GLN A 400 9.76 27.91 3.55
C GLN A 400 10.42 27.17 4.72
N GLY A 401 10.46 27.81 5.90
CA GLY A 401 11.03 27.24 7.11
C GLY A 401 12.48 26.78 6.91
N PHE A 402 12.77 25.52 7.22
CA PHE A 402 14.10 24.92 7.06
C PHE A 402 14.35 24.34 5.65
N LEU A 403 13.38 24.39 4.74
CA LEU A 403 13.51 23.85 3.38
C LEU A 403 14.19 24.86 2.45
N ILE A 404 15.42 25.23 2.80
CA ILE A 404 16.28 26.21 2.11
C ILE A 404 17.67 25.61 1.88
N ALA A 405 18.49 26.26 1.07
CA ALA A 405 19.84 25.77 0.75
C ALA A 405 20.70 25.53 2.00
N ALA A 406 20.60 26.39 3.01
CA ALA A 406 21.31 26.20 4.30
C ALA A 406 20.81 24.97 5.10
N GLY A 407 19.60 24.49 4.85
CA GLY A 407 19.02 23.27 5.40
C GLY A 407 19.28 22.02 4.57
N GLY A 408 20.03 22.13 3.46
CA GLY A 408 20.35 21.02 2.57
C GLY A 408 19.34 20.81 1.44
N PHE A 409 18.58 21.85 1.06
CA PHE A 409 17.60 21.84 -0.02
C PHE A 409 17.86 23.02 -0.96
N ALA A 410 18.44 22.75 -2.13
CA ALA A 410 18.82 23.80 -3.07
C ALA A 410 17.63 24.35 -3.88
N ASP A 411 16.63 23.51 -4.14
CA ASP A 411 15.44 23.82 -4.92
C ASP A 411 14.27 22.86 -4.61
N GLN A 412 13.13 23.05 -5.30
CA GLN A 412 11.95 22.22 -5.10
C GLN A 412 12.16 20.77 -5.57
N GLY A 413 13.00 20.52 -6.60
CA GLY A 413 13.34 19.18 -7.05
C GLY A 413 14.06 18.40 -5.96
N GLU A 414 15.02 19.03 -5.28
CA GLU A 414 15.73 18.41 -4.16
C GLU A 414 14.80 18.15 -2.95
N VAL A 415 13.83 19.04 -2.67
CA VAL A 415 12.81 18.81 -1.63
C VAL A 415 12.01 17.54 -1.97
N MET A 416 11.62 17.34 -3.22
CA MET A 416 10.85 16.14 -3.64
C MET A 416 11.69 14.86 -3.56
N VAL A 417 12.94 14.87 -4.00
CA VAL A 417 13.86 13.71 -3.89
C VAL A 417 14.16 13.36 -2.44
N LYS A 418 14.21 14.37 -1.56
CA LYS A 418 14.50 14.26 -0.14
C LYS A 418 13.25 14.43 0.74
N ALA A 419 12.08 13.96 0.30
CA ALA A 419 10.82 14.20 1.01
C ALA A 419 10.84 13.70 2.47
N ARG A 420 11.51 12.58 2.78
CA ARG A 420 11.74 12.11 4.15
C ARG A 420 12.48 13.16 4.98
N GLN A 421 13.61 13.66 4.49
CA GLN A 421 14.42 14.67 5.19
C GLN A 421 13.67 16.01 5.32
N ALA A 422 12.86 16.36 4.31
CA ALA A 422 12.02 17.55 4.36
C ALA A 422 10.94 17.42 5.46
N SER A 423 10.32 16.26 5.58
CA SER A 423 9.35 15.96 6.64
C SER A 423 9.99 15.94 8.03
N ASP A 424 11.21 15.38 8.14
CA ASP A 424 12.04 15.46 9.36
C ASP A 424 12.24 16.91 9.79
N ALA A 425 12.66 17.78 8.87
CA ALA A 425 12.96 19.17 9.14
C ALA A 425 11.73 20.00 9.57
N LEU A 426 10.54 19.61 9.10
CA LEU A 426 9.29 20.30 9.45
C LEU A 426 8.61 19.75 10.71
N GLY A 427 9.05 18.62 11.24
CA GLY A 427 8.47 17.99 12.42
C GLY A 427 7.13 17.31 12.13
N ALA A 428 7.03 16.59 11.04
CA ALA A 428 5.91 15.70 10.75
C ALA A 428 5.81 14.57 11.79
N THR A 429 4.63 13.98 11.98
CA THR A 429 4.43 12.91 12.96
C THR A 429 4.95 11.58 12.40
N MET A 430 5.87 10.97 13.13
CA MET A 430 6.41 9.65 12.82
C MET A 430 5.39 8.55 13.15
N MET A 431 4.97 7.79 12.15
CA MET A 431 3.87 6.82 12.25
C MET A 431 4.36 5.37 12.35
N ASP A 432 3.44 4.46 12.68
CA ASP A 432 3.68 3.02 12.80
C ASP A 432 3.45 2.28 11.47
N ARG A 433 4.27 2.56 10.44
CA ARG A 433 4.16 2.01 9.09
C ARG A 433 2.79 2.36 8.47
N PRO A 434 2.64 3.58 7.93
CA PRO A 434 1.44 3.97 7.18
C PRO A 434 1.36 3.18 5.87
N GLU A 435 0.29 2.41 5.73
CA GLU A 435 0.02 1.57 4.56
C GLU A 435 -1.03 2.23 3.65
N TRP A 436 -2.09 1.51 3.33
CA TRP A 436 -3.13 2.00 2.45
C TRP A 436 -3.98 3.10 3.07
N ILE A 437 -4.43 3.99 2.20
CA ILE A 437 -5.37 5.06 2.53
C ILE A 437 -6.60 4.92 1.66
N ASP A 438 -7.79 5.12 2.24
CA ASP A 438 -9.03 5.24 1.47
C ASP A 438 -9.99 6.26 2.09
N ILE A 439 -11.03 6.64 1.35
CA ILE A 439 -11.93 7.74 1.67
C ILE A 439 -13.37 7.25 1.64
N ASP A 440 -14.12 7.49 2.74
CA ASP A 440 -15.53 7.19 2.76
C ASP A 440 -16.39 8.29 2.13
N ARG A 441 -17.67 8.00 1.96
CA ARG A 441 -18.66 8.92 1.36
C ARG A 441 -18.90 10.19 2.19
N ASP A 442 -18.62 10.13 3.48
CA ASP A 442 -18.77 11.27 4.40
C ASP A 442 -17.50 12.14 4.43
N GLY A 443 -16.46 11.77 3.65
CA GLY A 443 -15.18 12.48 3.52
C GLY A 443 -14.22 12.22 4.67
N TRP A 444 -14.39 11.13 5.41
CA TRP A 444 -13.35 10.62 6.29
C TRP A 444 -12.30 9.89 5.48
N VAL A 445 -11.06 10.21 5.74
CA VAL A 445 -9.88 9.55 5.18
C VAL A 445 -9.35 8.58 6.22
N TYR A 446 -9.19 7.32 5.86
CA TYR A 446 -8.69 6.24 6.72
C TYR A 446 -7.28 5.87 6.29
N CYS A 447 -6.42 5.57 7.25
CA CYS A 447 -5.08 5.03 6.99
C CYS A 447 -4.82 3.87 7.92
N THR A 448 -4.39 2.76 7.39
CA THR A 448 -3.87 1.62 8.15
C THR A 448 -2.47 1.91 8.63
N LEU A 449 -2.20 1.54 9.88
CA LEU A 449 -0.90 1.56 10.52
C LEU A 449 -0.63 0.13 10.98
N THR A 450 0.12 -0.61 10.14
CA THR A 450 0.10 -2.07 10.20
C THR A 450 0.76 -2.64 11.45
N ASN A 451 1.91 -2.16 11.84
CA ASN A 451 2.59 -2.51 13.08
C ASN A 451 3.87 -1.69 13.28
N ASN A 452 4.43 -1.65 14.49
CA ASN A 452 5.76 -1.15 14.77
C ASN A 452 6.32 -1.74 16.08
N SER A 453 6.95 -2.88 15.99
CA SER A 453 7.58 -3.53 17.15
C SER A 453 8.77 -2.75 17.72
N SER A 454 9.29 -1.76 17.01
CA SER A 454 10.39 -0.90 17.45
C SER A 454 9.95 0.33 18.23
N ARG A 455 8.64 0.65 18.28
CA ARG A 455 8.17 1.80 19.07
C ARG A 455 8.23 1.49 20.55
N GLY A 456 8.73 2.45 21.35
CA GLY A 456 8.78 2.34 22.80
C GLY A 456 10.10 2.79 23.43
N PRO A 457 10.31 2.51 24.72
CA PRO A 457 11.51 2.94 25.46
C PRO A 457 12.80 2.49 24.80
N GLY A 458 13.77 3.39 24.67
CA GLY A 458 15.05 3.14 24.02
C GLY A 458 15.07 3.41 22.51
N ASN A 459 13.94 3.77 21.94
CA ASN A 459 13.76 4.24 20.57
C ASN A 459 12.82 5.47 20.57
N PHE A 460 11.87 5.57 19.65
CA PHE A 460 10.85 6.62 19.71
C PHE A 460 9.69 6.21 20.62
N ASN A 461 9.32 7.10 21.55
CA ASN A 461 8.22 6.85 22.48
C ASN A 461 6.86 6.79 21.76
N THR A 462 5.87 6.26 22.48
CA THR A 462 4.46 6.37 22.08
C THR A 462 4.02 7.82 22.10
N ASP A 463 3.07 8.14 21.23
CA ASP A 463 2.35 9.41 21.19
C ASP A 463 0.84 9.14 21.02
N THR A 464 0.04 10.22 20.93
CA THR A 464 -1.42 10.05 20.85
C THR A 464 -1.85 9.35 19.55
N ALA A 465 -1.15 9.57 18.42
CA ALA A 465 -1.46 8.91 17.15
C ALA A 465 -0.97 7.45 17.11
N ASN A 466 0.10 7.15 17.85
CA ASN A 466 0.74 5.83 17.94
C ASN A 466 0.80 5.37 19.41
N PRO A 467 -0.34 4.91 19.98
CA PRO A 467 -0.49 4.81 21.43
C PRO A 467 0.15 3.57 22.07
N ARG A 468 0.69 2.64 21.28
CA ARG A 468 1.19 1.35 21.78
C ARG A 468 2.69 1.19 21.60
N ALA A 469 3.38 0.85 22.69
CA ALA A 469 4.75 0.35 22.62
C ALA A 469 4.76 -1.09 22.07
N ASN A 470 5.82 -1.47 21.36
CA ASN A 470 5.90 -2.79 20.70
C ASN A 470 4.57 -3.15 20.01
N ASN A 471 4.13 -2.28 19.12
CA ASN A 471 2.84 -2.41 18.45
C ASN A 471 2.89 -3.53 17.40
N THR A 472 2.53 -4.74 17.80
CA THR A 472 2.48 -5.92 16.92
C THR A 472 1.13 -6.09 16.23
N MET A 473 0.10 -5.37 16.67
CA MET A 473 -1.28 -5.54 16.21
C MET A 473 -1.71 -4.53 15.15
N GLY A 474 -1.10 -3.33 15.14
CA GLY A 474 -1.53 -2.25 14.26
C GLY A 474 -2.85 -1.58 14.68
N HIS A 475 -3.23 -0.58 13.94
CA HIS A 475 -4.46 0.18 14.15
C HIS A 475 -4.86 0.93 12.87
N ILE A 476 -6.07 1.48 12.84
CA ILE A 476 -6.54 2.34 11.77
C ILE A 476 -6.84 3.71 12.35
N ILE A 477 -6.16 4.72 11.83
CA ILE A 477 -6.41 6.13 12.11
C ILE A 477 -7.32 6.70 11.03
N ARG A 478 -8.11 7.72 11.38
CA ARG A 478 -8.88 8.46 10.38
C ARG A 478 -8.89 9.95 10.67
N TRP A 479 -8.99 10.73 9.61
CA TRP A 479 -9.11 12.18 9.72
C TRP A 479 -10.12 12.74 8.72
N LYS A 480 -10.52 13.97 8.99
CA LYS A 480 -11.34 14.75 8.06
C LYS A 480 -10.75 16.14 7.94
N ASP A 481 -10.42 16.52 6.71
CA ASP A 481 -9.93 17.85 6.43
C ASP A 481 -10.99 18.91 6.72
N ARG A 482 -10.59 20.01 7.35
CA ARG A 482 -11.49 21.12 7.65
C ARG A 482 -11.78 21.90 6.39
N ALA A 483 -13.05 22.23 6.17
CA ALA A 483 -13.62 22.90 5.02
C ALA A 483 -13.69 22.03 3.76
N ASP A 484 -12.56 21.56 3.22
CA ASP A 484 -12.50 20.70 2.03
C ASP A 484 -11.20 19.89 2.04
N PHE A 485 -11.02 18.93 1.10
CA PHE A 485 -9.83 18.09 1.01
C PHE A 485 -8.51 18.86 0.83
N ASP A 486 -8.53 20.11 0.37
CA ASP A 486 -7.35 20.98 0.30
C ASP A 486 -7.08 21.76 1.61
N GLY A 487 -7.88 21.53 2.66
CA GLY A 487 -7.74 22.19 3.95
C GLY A 487 -6.34 22.01 4.56
N ALA A 488 -5.80 23.08 5.17
CA ALA A 488 -4.50 23.04 5.84
C ALA A 488 -4.54 22.40 7.23
N ARG A 489 -5.73 22.10 7.75
CA ARG A 489 -5.98 21.50 9.07
C ARG A 489 -7.01 20.39 8.95
N PHE A 490 -6.94 19.44 9.88
CA PHE A 490 -7.88 18.32 9.97
C PHE A 490 -8.22 18.00 11.44
N ASP A 491 -9.32 17.27 11.64
CA ASP A 491 -9.68 16.63 12.89
C ASP A 491 -9.50 15.11 12.72
N TRP A 492 -8.98 14.43 13.75
CA TRP A 492 -8.63 13.02 13.64
C TRP A 492 -8.98 12.21 14.91
N ASN A 493 -9.13 10.92 14.73
CA ASN A 493 -9.22 9.93 15.81
C ASN A 493 -8.80 8.54 15.34
N HIS A 494 -8.67 7.59 16.27
CA HIS A 494 -8.54 6.18 15.90
C HIS A 494 -9.91 5.65 15.49
N PHE A 495 -9.97 4.98 14.34
CA PHE A 495 -11.15 4.21 13.94
C PHE A 495 -11.22 2.92 14.76
N VAL A 496 -10.10 2.18 14.83
CA VAL A 496 -9.97 0.94 15.61
C VAL A 496 -8.52 0.69 15.99
N LEU A 497 -8.30 0.22 17.19
CA LEU A 497 -7.06 -0.42 17.60
C LEU A 497 -7.23 -1.93 17.35
N ALA A 498 -6.55 -2.48 16.34
CA ALA A 498 -6.60 -3.89 16.03
C ALA A 498 -6.07 -4.73 17.21
N GLY A 499 -6.52 -5.97 17.34
CA GLY A 499 -6.08 -6.80 18.45
C GLY A 499 -6.92 -8.05 18.62
N ASP A 500 -6.49 -8.87 19.58
CA ASP A 500 -7.19 -10.08 20.03
C ASP A 500 -7.60 -9.92 21.49
N PRO A 501 -8.91 -9.87 21.81
CA PRO A 501 -9.39 -9.74 23.20
C PRO A 501 -8.88 -10.84 24.14
N ALA A 502 -8.51 -12.00 23.60
CA ALA A 502 -7.95 -13.12 24.36
C ALA A 502 -6.43 -13.03 24.57
N ASN A 503 -5.77 -11.98 24.06
CA ASN A 503 -4.33 -11.83 24.18
C ASN A 503 -3.90 -11.63 25.64
N GLU A 504 -2.79 -12.26 26.01
CA GLU A 504 -2.23 -12.15 27.38
C GLU A 504 -1.71 -10.73 27.63
N ARG A 505 -1.10 -10.10 26.62
CA ARG A 505 -0.58 -8.73 26.68
C ARG A 505 -1.73 -7.73 26.50
N ALA A 506 -1.96 -6.90 27.50
CA ALA A 506 -3.08 -5.97 27.53
C ALA A 506 -3.12 -5.02 26.30
N ASP A 507 -1.95 -4.52 25.89
CA ASP A 507 -1.82 -3.61 24.75
C ASP A 507 -2.16 -4.28 23.41
N ALA A 508 -2.11 -5.61 23.33
CA ALA A 508 -2.43 -6.37 22.13
C ALA A 508 -3.92 -6.77 22.04
N ARG A 509 -4.74 -6.42 23.04
CA ARG A 509 -6.18 -6.76 23.02
C ARG A 509 -6.99 -5.89 22.08
N GLY A 510 -6.59 -4.64 21.88
CA GLY A 510 -7.31 -3.71 21.02
C GLY A 510 -8.71 -3.32 21.53
N ASN A 511 -9.53 -2.79 20.61
CA ASN A 511 -10.91 -2.40 20.87
C ASN A 511 -11.87 -2.79 19.73
N VAL A 512 -11.56 -3.86 19.01
CA VAL A 512 -12.35 -4.34 17.87
C VAL A 512 -13.76 -4.72 18.32
N LYS A 513 -14.77 -4.16 17.65
CA LYS A 513 -16.17 -4.52 17.84
C LYS A 513 -16.55 -5.56 16.78
N GLY A 514 -16.36 -6.83 17.07
CA GLY A 514 -16.60 -7.95 16.16
C GLY A 514 -15.40 -8.89 16.06
N ASP A 515 -14.99 -9.25 14.86
CA ASP A 515 -13.94 -10.25 14.63
C ASP A 515 -12.55 -9.67 14.81
N ALA A 516 -11.77 -10.29 15.69
CA ALA A 516 -10.39 -9.93 15.97
C ALA A 516 -9.49 -10.04 14.72
N PHE A 517 -8.58 -9.08 14.56
CA PHE A 517 -7.59 -9.04 13.49
C PHE A 517 -6.35 -8.27 13.94
N ALA A 518 -5.28 -8.40 13.18
CA ALA A 518 -4.04 -7.65 13.37
C ALA A 518 -3.43 -7.28 12.01
N CYS A 519 -2.45 -6.39 12.06
CA CYS A 519 -1.69 -5.93 10.90
C CYS A 519 -2.61 -5.50 9.75
N PRO A 520 -3.51 -4.49 9.97
CA PRO A 520 -4.30 -3.93 8.90
C PRO A 520 -3.37 -3.29 7.86
N ASP A 521 -3.63 -3.56 6.60
CA ASP A 521 -2.83 -3.14 5.47
C ASP A 521 -3.74 -2.56 4.37
N GLY A 522 -4.22 -3.37 3.41
CA GLY A 522 -5.10 -2.91 2.36
C GLY A 522 -6.41 -2.34 2.87
N LEU A 523 -6.85 -1.23 2.27
CA LEU A 523 -8.15 -0.59 2.50
C LEU A 523 -8.88 -0.34 1.19
N TRP A 524 -10.20 -0.56 1.22
CA TRP A 524 -11.06 -0.19 0.11
C TRP A 524 -12.50 0.08 0.60
N THR A 525 -13.06 1.22 0.22
CA THR A 525 -14.45 1.57 0.51
C THR A 525 -15.32 1.29 -0.72
N ASP A 526 -16.27 0.36 -0.58
CA ASP A 526 -17.15 0.02 -1.69
C ASP A 526 -18.22 1.09 -1.96
N ALA A 527 -18.91 0.92 -3.09
CA ALA A 527 -19.97 1.83 -3.49
C ALA A 527 -21.16 1.88 -2.51
N ARG A 528 -21.30 1.00 -1.53
CA ARG A 528 -22.29 1.04 -0.45
C ARG A 528 -21.79 1.77 0.79
N GLY A 529 -20.47 1.96 0.91
CA GLY A 529 -19.80 2.56 2.04
C GLY A 529 -19.30 1.54 3.07
N VAL A 530 -19.19 0.27 2.70
CA VAL A 530 -18.47 -0.73 3.50
C VAL A 530 -16.99 -0.45 3.40
N LEU A 531 -16.31 -0.34 4.53
CA LEU A 531 -14.84 -0.27 4.58
C LEU A 531 -14.29 -1.70 4.67
N TRP A 532 -13.65 -2.14 3.60
CA TRP A 532 -12.96 -3.42 3.52
C TRP A 532 -11.54 -3.27 4.03
N ILE A 533 -11.14 -4.14 4.96
CA ILE A 533 -9.84 -4.14 5.63
C ILE A 533 -9.15 -5.44 5.30
N GLN A 534 -7.97 -5.39 4.75
CA GLN A 534 -7.13 -6.53 4.43
C GLN A 534 -5.95 -6.59 5.40
N THR A 535 -5.39 -7.77 5.62
CA THR A 535 -4.32 -7.94 6.62
C THR A 535 -3.06 -8.52 6.01
N ASP A 536 -1.90 -8.03 6.49
CA ASP A 536 -0.57 -8.57 6.23
C ASP A 536 0.15 -8.92 7.55
N MET A 537 -0.26 -10.02 8.17
CA MET A 537 0.54 -10.60 9.25
C MET A 537 1.76 -11.29 8.63
N SER A 538 2.95 -10.85 9.02
CA SER A 538 4.20 -11.46 8.56
C SER A 538 4.21 -12.98 8.75
N THR A 539 4.65 -13.74 7.73
CA THR A 539 4.75 -15.20 7.77
C THR A 539 5.64 -15.72 8.89
N SER A 540 6.64 -14.94 9.33
CA SER A 540 7.49 -15.29 10.47
C SER A 540 6.78 -15.18 11.82
N ALA A 541 5.72 -14.36 11.92
CA ALA A 541 4.97 -14.08 13.16
C ALA A 541 3.57 -14.73 13.18
N MET A 542 3.01 -15.06 12.02
CA MET A 542 1.70 -15.69 11.88
C MET A 542 1.56 -16.97 12.72
N GLY A 543 0.50 -17.08 13.51
CA GLY A 543 0.26 -18.20 14.42
C GLY A 543 1.20 -18.28 15.63
N ARG A 544 1.94 -17.20 15.94
CA ARG A 544 2.93 -17.16 17.03
C ARG A 544 2.75 -15.90 17.89
N GLY A 545 3.25 -15.95 19.12
CA GLY A 545 3.25 -14.80 20.03
C GLY A 545 1.88 -14.13 20.14
N ASP A 546 1.83 -12.83 19.95
CA ASP A 546 0.59 -12.06 19.99
C ASP A 546 -0.41 -12.46 18.89
N LEU A 547 0.04 -13.02 17.77
CA LEU A 547 -0.77 -13.38 16.61
C LEU A 547 -1.26 -14.84 16.61
N LYS A 548 -1.03 -15.59 17.69
CA LYS A 548 -1.26 -17.04 17.77
C LYS A 548 -2.71 -17.48 17.51
N ASN A 549 -3.71 -16.62 17.77
CA ASN A 549 -5.13 -16.96 17.66
C ASN A 549 -5.80 -16.45 16.37
N LEU A 550 -5.08 -15.74 15.49
CA LEU A 550 -5.67 -15.01 14.37
C LEU A 550 -5.74 -15.79 13.06
N GLY A 551 -5.13 -17.00 13.01
CA GLY A 551 -5.11 -17.83 11.79
C GLY A 551 -4.24 -17.22 10.68
N HIS A 552 -4.66 -17.44 9.42
CA HIS A 552 -4.06 -16.83 8.25
C HIS A 552 -4.59 -15.40 8.03
N ASN A 553 -3.93 -14.67 7.15
CA ASN A 553 -4.36 -13.35 6.70
C ASN A 553 -5.78 -13.38 6.14
N ALA A 554 -6.50 -12.29 6.33
CA ALA A 554 -7.93 -12.21 6.15
C ALA A 554 -8.35 -10.87 5.53
N MET A 555 -9.57 -10.86 4.99
CA MET A 555 -10.28 -9.64 4.65
C MET A 555 -11.51 -9.49 5.55
N LEU A 556 -11.67 -8.31 6.12
CA LEU A 556 -12.80 -7.98 6.98
C LEU A 556 -13.61 -6.84 6.34
N ALA A 557 -14.89 -6.79 6.66
CA ALA A 557 -15.78 -5.70 6.30
C ALA A 557 -16.16 -4.92 7.56
N ALA A 558 -16.01 -3.61 7.52
CA ALA A 558 -16.38 -2.72 8.61
C ALA A 558 -17.53 -1.78 8.20
N ASP A 559 -18.45 -1.54 9.12
CA ASP A 559 -19.40 -0.44 9.01
C ASP A 559 -18.80 0.80 9.68
N PRO A 560 -18.41 1.84 8.91
CA PRO A 560 -17.77 3.04 9.46
C PRO A 560 -18.60 3.80 10.50
N LYS A 561 -19.92 3.62 10.50
CA LYS A 561 -20.85 4.33 11.40
C LYS A 561 -21.03 3.61 12.72
N THR A 562 -21.15 2.29 12.71
CA THR A 562 -21.37 1.50 13.92
C THR A 562 -20.08 0.96 14.52
N GLY A 563 -19.00 0.88 13.72
CA GLY A 563 -17.74 0.25 14.07
C GLY A 563 -17.79 -1.28 14.10
N ASP A 564 -18.90 -1.90 13.64
CA ASP A 564 -19.00 -3.37 13.54
C ASP A 564 -18.03 -3.89 12.48
N ILE A 565 -17.25 -4.94 12.80
CA ILE A 565 -16.25 -5.54 11.90
C ILE A 565 -16.51 -7.04 11.81
N ARG A 566 -16.62 -7.58 10.58
CA ARG A 566 -16.89 -8.99 10.30
C ARG A 566 -15.88 -9.58 9.33
N ARG A 567 -15.38 -10.77 9.61
CA ARG A 567 -14.47 -11.50 8.70
C ARG A 567 -15.25 -12.05 7.53
N PHE A 568 -14.81 -11.63 6.33
CA PHE A 568 -15.43 -12.01 5.07
C PHE A 568 -14.61 -13.06 4.31
N LEU A 569 -13.27 -13.01 4.40
CA LEU A 569 -12.40 -13.92 3.68
C LEU A 569 -11.21 -14.30 4.54
N THR A 570 -10.77 -15.57 4.42
CA THR A 570 -9.46 -16.02 4.90
C THR A 570 -8.65 -16.59 3.72
N GLY A 571 -7.35 -16.33 3.71
CA GLY A 571 -6.45 -16.72 2.63
C GLY A 571 -5.76 -18.06 2.84
N PRO A 572 -5.07 -18.58 1.80
CA PRO A 572 -4.24 -19.78 1.88
C PRO A 572 -3.01 -19.57 2.79
N ALA A 573 -2.26 -20.63 3.03
CA ALA A 573 -1.11 -20.62 3.91
C ALA A 573 0.02 -19.71 3.39
N GLY A 574 0.51 -18.83 4.25
CA GLY A 574 1.63 -17.93 3.97
C GLY A 574 1.32 -16.83 2.96
N CYS A 575 0.05 -16.51 2.72
CA CYS A 575 -0.33 -15.40 1.86
C CYS A 575 -0.59 -14.12 2.66
N GLU A 576 -0.52 -13.01 1.97
CA GLU A 576 -1.16 -11.75 2.30
C GLU A 576 -2.47 -11.62 1.52
N ILE A 577 -3.45 -10.89 2.07
CA ILE A 577 -4.66 -10.48 1.35
C ILE A 577 -4.52 -9.01 1.03
N THR A 578 -4.49 -8.69 -0.25
CA THR A 578 -4.23 -7.31 -0.69
C THR A 578 -5.04 -6.95 -1.92
N GLY A 579 -5.17 -5.66 -2.18
CA GLY A 579 -5.89 -5.08 -3.31
C GLY A 579 -7.34 -5.58 -3.44
N ALA A 580 -8.28 -4.67 -3.53
CA ALA A 580 -9.68 -5.02 -3.75
C ALA A 580 -10.35 -4.01 -4.68
N THR A 581 -11.23 -4.51 -5.55
CA THR A 581 -12.07 -3.70 -6.42
C THR A 581 -13.35 -4.45 -6.78
N ALA A 582 -14.31 -3.78 -7.38
CA ALA A 582 -15.54 -4.42 -7.82
C ALA A 582 -15.92 -4.03 -9.25
N SER A 583 -16.73 -4.89 -9.89
CA SER A 583 -17.46 -4.50 -11.09
C SER A 583 -18.39 -3.30 -10.82
N PRO A 584 -18.70 -2.45 -11.82
CA PRO A 584 -19.50 -1.24 -11.61
C PRO A 584 -20.89 -1.47 -11.00
N ASP A 585 -21.44 -2.66 -11.12
CA ASP A 585 -22.73 -3.06 -10.53
C ASP A 585 -22.63 -3.59 -9.09
N GLY A 586 -21.41 -3.72 -8.53
CA GLY A 586 -21.16 -4.21 -7.18
C GLY A 586 -21.46 -5.70 -6.95
N ARG A 587 -21.65 -6.49 -8.03
CA ARG A 587 -22.01 -7.91 -7.96
C ARG A 587 -20.83 -8.85 -8.06
N THR A 588 -19.67 -8.33 -8.44
CA THR A 588 -18.41 -9.06 -8.51
C THR A 588 -17.34 -8.27 -7.79
N MET A 589 -16.58 -8.95 -6.91
CA MET A 589 -15.40 -8.41 -6.27
C MET A 589 -14.17 -9.14 -6.78
N PHE A 590 -13.10 -8.40 -7.02
CA PHE A 590 -11.77 -8.90 -7.37
C PHE A 590 -10.83 -8.59 -6.23
N ILE A 591 -10.08 -9.56 -5.76
CA ILE A 591 -9.13 -9.46 -4.64
C ILE A 591 -7.85 -10.16 -5.05
N ASN A 592 -6.71 -9.63 -4.67
CA ASN A 592 -5.43 -10.28 -4.89
C ASN A 592 -5.01 -11.10 -3.66
N ILE A 593 -4.49 -12.30 -3.94
CA ILE A 593 -3.84 -13.19 -2.99
C ILE A 593 -2.35 -13.12 -3.32
N GLN A 594 -1.61 -12.43 -2.47
CA GLN A 594 -0.17 -12.23 -2.63
C GLN A 594 0.60 -13.39 -1.98
N HIS A 595 1.71 -13.75 -2.53
CA HIS A 595 2.75 -14.69 -2.04
C HIS A 595 2.26 -15.94 -1.26
N PRO A 596 1.25 -16.73 -1.73
CA PRO A 596 0.89 -17.97 -1.04
C PRO A 596 2.12 -18.88 -0.93
N GLY A 597 2.32 -19.47 0.25
CA GLY A 597 3.48 -20.32 0.50
C GLY A 597 4.78 -19.59 0.80
N GLU A 598 4.74 -18.28 1.09
CA GLU A 598 5.94 -17.52 1.44
C GLU A 598 6.68 -18.16 2.63
N SER A 599 8.01 -18.25 2.48
CA SER A 599 8.88 -18.78 3.54
C SER A 599 8.99 -17.81 4.71
N PRO A 600 8.90 -18.26 5.97
CA PRO A 600 9.06 -17.38 7.12
C PRO A 600 10.52 -16.94 7.37
N SER A 601 11.48 -17.44 6.61
CA SER A 601 12.91 -17.11 6.79
C SER A 601 13.45 -16.25 5.66
N GLU A 602 13.73 -16.82 4.51
CA GLU A 602 14.30 -16.08 3.38
C GLU A 602 13.48 -16.30 2.12
N ARG A 603 13.92 -17.23 1.29
CA ARG A 603 13.25 -17.63 0.05
C ARG A 603 12.73 -19.04 0.18
N SER A 604 11.74 -19.37 -0.62
CA SER A 604 11.22 -20.75 -0.73
C SER A 604 12.31 -21.71 -1.23
N ASP A 605 12.24 -22.96 -0.76
CA ASP A 605 13.11 -24.02 -1.23
C ASP A 605 12.63 -24.54 -2.60
N PRO A 606 13.42 -24.36 -3.68
CA PRO A 606 13.02 -24.82 -5.01
C PRO A 606 12.86 -26.34 -5.13
N ALA A 607 13.52 -27.11 -4.23
CA ALA A 607 13.37 -28.57 -4.18
C ALA A 607 12.06 -29.02 -3.49
N GLN A 608 11.46 -28.13 -2.68
CA GLN A 608 10.23 -28.39 -1.94
C GLN A 608 9.23 -27.22 -2.07
N PRO A 609 8.86 -26.80 -3.31
CA PRO A 609 8.11 -25.56 -3.52
C PRO A 609 6.73 -25.56 -2.85
N ARG A 610 6.14 -26.74 -2.58
CA ARG A 610 4.83 -26.93 -1.96
C ARG A 610 4.87 -27.14 -0.45
N ARG A 611 6.00 -26.90 0.20
CA ARG A 611 6.16 -27.21 1.64
C ARG A 611 5.17 -26.45 2.53
N ILE A 612 4.78 -25.24 2.14
CA ILE A 612 3.90 -24.36 2.93
C ILE A 612 2.51 -24.29 2.29
N SER A 613 2.43 -24.06 0.98
CA SER A 613 1.18 -23.98 0.22
C SER A 613 1.28 -24.68 -1.11
N ASN A 614 0.13 -25.18 -1.61
CA ASN A 614 -0.02 -25.69 -2.99
C ASN A 614 -1.16 -24.95 -3.73
N TRP A 615 -1.60 -23.85 -3.17
CA TRP A 615 -2.64 -23.01 -3.77
C TRP A 615 -2.08 -22.23 -4.99
N PRO A 616 -2.85 -21.97 -6.06
CA PRO A 616 -4.27 -22.32 -6.26
C PRO A 616 -4.49 -23.69 -6.92
N ASP A 617 -3.47 -24.28 -7.52
CA ASP A 617 -3.63 -25.38 -8.48
C ASP A 617 -3.81 -26.75 -7.83
N GLN A 618 -3.39 -26.92 -6.57
CA GLN A 618 -3.47 -28.17 -5.80
C GLN A 618 -2.88 -29.40 -6.54
N ARG A 619 -1.85 -29.19 -7.35
CA ARG A 619 -1.23 -30.21 -8.21
C ARG A 619 -0.08 -30.94 -7.50
N PRO A 620 0.13 -32.24 -7.81
CA PRO A 620 1.28 -32.98 -7.27
C PRO A 620 2.65 -32.42 -7.71
N ASP A 621 2.70 -31.83 -8.91
CA ASP A 621 3.88 -31.22 -9.54
C ASP A 621 3.82 -29.68 -9.52
N GLY A 622 2.90 -29.10 -8.73
CA GLY A 622 2.64 -27.67 -8.67
C GLY A 622 3.63 -26.89 -7.81
N ARG A 623 3.39 -25.60 -7.77
CA ARG A 623 4.00 -24.63 -6.85
C ARG A 623 2.99 -23.54 -6.51
N PRO A 624 3.08 -22.88 -5.36
CA PRO A 624 2.17 -21.80 -5.02
C PRO A 624 2.32 -20.63 -6.01
N ARG A 625 1.19 -20.03 -6.36
CA ARG A 625 1.15 -18.90 -7.29
C ARG A 625 0.23 -17.80 -6.74
N SER A 626 0.70 -16.58 -6.67
CA SER A 626 -0.18 -15.42 -6.45
C SER A 626 -1.24 -15.36 -7.54
N ALA A 627 -2.43 -14.87 -7.21
CA ALA A 627 -3.51 -14.76 -8.19
C ALA A 627 -4.56 -13.75 -7.75
N THR A 628 -5.30 -13.21 -8.71
CA THR A 628 -6.58 -12.55 -8.47
C THR A 628 -7.65 -13.61 -8.22
N VAL A 629 -8.48 -13.42 -7.19
CA VAL A 629 -9.70 -14.19 -6.99
C VAL A 629 -10.92 -13.34 -7.29
N VAL A 630 -11.90 -13.95 -7.92
CA VAL A 630 -13.21 -13.36 -8.22
C VAL A 630 -14.22 -13.91 -7.22
N ILE A 631 -14.93 -13.02 -6.54
CA ILE A 631 -15.98 -13.39 -5.59
C ILE A 631 -17.32 -12.90 -6.11
N THR A 632 -18.30 -13.80 -6.13
CA THR A 632 -19.69 -13.53 -6.53
C THR A 632 -20.66 -14.17 -5.56
N LYS A 633 -21.86 -13.60 -5.40
CA LYS A 633 -22.94 -14.29 -4.68
C LYS A 633 -23.62 -15.33 -5.57
N VAL A 634 -24.00 -16.46 -4.98
CA VAL A 634 -24.70 -17.56 -5.66
C VAL A 634 -26.04 -17.10 -6.22
N ASP A 635 -26.73 -16.20 -5.52
CA ASP A 635 -28.02 -15.62 -5.90
C ASP A 635 -27.89 -14.42 -6.87
N GLY A 636 -26.66 -14.05 -7.24
CA GLY A 636 -26.37 -12.88 -8.09
C GLY A 636 -26.57 -11.54 -7.39
N GLY A 637 -26.66 -11.51 -6.06
CA GLY A 637 -26.81 -10.28 -5.25
C GLY A 637 -25.55 -9.43 -5.17
N LEU A 638 -25.63 -8.30 -4.45
CA LEU A 638 -24.49 -7.43 -4.18
C LEU A 638 -23.51 -8.10 -3.21
N ILE A 639 -22.22 -7.84 -3.39
CA ILE A 639 -21.20 -8.30 -2.46
C ILE A 639 -21.40 -7.65 -1.08
N GLY A 640 -21.20 -8.42 0.00
CA GLY A 640 -21.33 -7.94 1.38
C GLY A 640 -22.79 -7.89 1.89
N THR A 641 -23.76 -8.39 1.09
CA THR A 641 -25.18 -8.46 1.54
C THR A 641 -25.59 -9.85 1.96
#